data_a2564fc01a1f15270182c638d7650276
#
_entry.id   a2564fc01a1f15270182c638d7650276
#
_cell.length_a   1.000
_cell.length_b   1.000
_cell.length_c   1.000
_cell.angle_alpha   90.00
_cell.angle_beta   90.00
_cell.angle_gamma   90.00
#
_symmetry.space_group_name_H-M   'P 1'
#
loop_
_entity.id
_entity.type
_entity.pdbx_description
1 polymer ?
#
loop_
_entity_poly.entity_id
_entity_poly.type
_entity_poly.pdbx_seq_one_letter_code
_entity_poly.pdbx_strand_id
1 'polypeptide(L)'
;MKPLNDIRIPVTIGGVTFKNPFYVASGPTTKNVEQLLKIEETGWAAASIKLSIDPAPYINRKPRYGIFEDRNALAFTTEKRLTFAEGLKLITDAKPLLHDLILMANITYAGDEGVAGWVNMAKKFEEAGADIIELNMCCPNMSYNLELTSGGTQTASKQTGASMGQNANVASEIVRAVKQAISIPLFVKLTPEGGKIAQVAKSLYEAGADAVGGTGNRMGIPPIDLENPAKAIYHLQDEISMSCHCGSWLKPLAQRDTYEIRKVCGKGPFIMAAGGITNWQDAVEMVMCGGNLLGVCAETLISGYDIVRPMIAGMKDYMDRHGYKSLDDYRSILVDEVKTATDVTLYAGYAHVKEPNLSAPCKASCPHHVPIQAYVQKIAKGEYREAYDLITGKNALQNLCALVCTHPCEDACIRGTLDAPVKIRELKRFLLEYGKEQGWKPAWANAQSNGHKVAVIGAGPCGLSCAAELVRGGYDVTVYEKEASAGGAMRYGIPDYAGHKRVLDEEVEGLKAGGVKFVFGADIQDADALKQQGFEKVFAAVGASQPVYAAVEGQDARQFLYRVNCGEKPLVCGSVAVIGGGFAAVDAARCAIRLGAKSVTVLYSGAFSKRSGDVEQRKEAQEEGVMFLEKAEDITVSDGKVTFRQGGAELTMVCDQVLVDNPYVAKLPQGSEDYLVMSSQKITNVISAITAGKNAAAGIDKMIRGEEASLQSVGTVKTVNAEMVRRRTGYLKRDVNPVELNAKAEERKVGFDAYKRVMTAAEAVKEASRCLNCGCGEGCQLCKTICTDFAPEVIDTDTMHIRPEKCVACGMCFNRCPNGNIEMINLGQKV
;
A
#
# COMPACT_ATOMS: atom_id res chain seq x y z
N MET A 1 -5.84 -24.73 25.00
CA MET A 1 -4.38 -24.79 24.77
C MET A 1 -3.71 -25.12 26.09
N LYS A 2 -2.74 -26.06 26.12
CA LYS A 2 -1.90 -26.26 27.32
C LYS A 2 -1.18 -24.94 27.62
N PRO A 3 -0.93 -24.64 28.91
CA PRO A 3 -0.08 -23.49 29.23
C PRO A 3 1.26 -23.60 28.47
N LEU A 4 1.77 -22.52 27.91
CA LEU A 4 2.97 -22.50 27.05
C LEU A 4 4.21 -23.11 27.71
N ASN A 5 4.26 -23.09 29.05
CA ASN A 5 5.33 -23.70 29.84
C ASN A 5 5.32 -25.24 29.85
N ASP A 6 4.24 -25.90 29.41
CA ASP A 6 4.11 -27.35 29.40
C ASP A 6 4.45 -28.00 28.03
N ILE A 7 4.78 -27.18 27.00
CA ILE A 7 5.15 -27.70 25.70
C ILE A 7 6.62 -28.13 25.75
N ARG A 8 6.85 -29.44 25.55
CA ARG A 8 8.19 -30.03 25.50
C ARG A 8 8.49 -30.54 24.08
N ILE A 9 9.66 -30.16 23.56
CA ILE A 9 10.26 -30.68 22.32
C ILE A 9 11.70 -31.06 22.66
N PRO A 10 11.94 -32.12 23.38
CA PRO A 10 13.25 -32.42 23.97
C PRO A 10 14.29 -32.78 22.92
N VAL A 11 15.54 -32.36 23.18
CA VAL A 11 16.74 -32.72 22.43
C VAL A 11 17.82 -33.13 23.43
N THR A 12 18.46 -34.30 23.20
CA THR A 12 19.54 -34.76 24.09
C THR A 12 20.87 -34.81 23.33
N ILE A 13 21.90 -34.13 23.88
CA ILE A 13 23.23 -34.04 23.26
C ILE A 13 24.27 -34.25 24.35
N GLY A 14 25.18 -35.16 24.18
CA GLY A 14 26.27 -35.45 25.15
C GLY A 14 25.75 -35.79 26.56
N GLY A 15 24.55 -36.38 26.69
CA GLY A 15 23.93 -36.69 27.98
C GLY A 15 23.12 -35.52 28.59
N VAL A 16 23.17 -34.33 28.05
CA VAL A 16 22.39 -33.17 28.51
C VAL A 16 21.09 -33.07 27.70
N THR A 17 19.94 -33.00 28.40
CA THR A 17 18.63 -32.92 27.78
C THR A 17 18.05 -31.48 27.85
N PHE A 18 17.89 -30.88 26.69
CA PHE A 18 17.23 -29.58 26.50
C PHE A 18 15.72 -29.79 26.46
N LYS A 19 14.96 -28.96 27.21
CA LYS A 19 13.48 -29.03 27.24
C LYS A 19 12.81 -28.65 25.88
N ASN A 20 13.49 -27.88 25.03
CA ASN A 20 13.16 -27.54 23.65
C ASN A 20 14.45 -27.21 22.90
N PRO A 21 14.45 -27.10 21.56
CA PRO A 21 15.68 -26.88 20.80
C PRO A 21 16.24 -25.43 20.87
N PHE A 22 15.55 -24.49 21.48
CA PHE A 22 15.93 -23.08 21.45
C PHE A 22 16.90 -22.71 22.56
N TYR A 23 17.98 -22.02 22.20
CA TYR A 23 18.90 -21.42 23.16
C TYR A 23 19.20 -19.95 22.79
N VAL A 24 19.44 -19.12 23.80
CA VAL A 24 19.95 -17.76 23.57
C VAL A 24 21.46 -17.88 23.31
N ALA A 25 21.84 -17.57 22.07
CA ALA A 25 23.24 -17.63 21.67
C ALA A 25 24.04 -16.49 22.31
N SER A 26 25.33 -16.76 22.56
CA SER A 26 26.24 -15.80 23.21
C SER A 26 26.20 -14.41 22.57
N GLY A 27 25.81 -13.43 23.36
CA GLY A 27 25.60 -12.06 22.90
C GLY A 27 25.42 -11.06 24.04
N PRO A 28 25.03 -9.85 23.76
CA PRO A 28 24.82 -8.82 24.78
C PRO A 28 23.66 -9.12 25.75
N THR A 29 22.82 -10.06 25.40
CA THR A 29 21.64 -10.50 26.17
C THR A 29 21.92 -11.66 27.12
N THR A 30 23.21 -12.08 27.33
CA THR A 30 23.60 -13.21 28.18
C THR A 30 24.81 -12.89 29.07
N LYS A 31 24.91 -11.65 29.59
CA LYS A 31 26.12 -11.16 30.29
C LYS A 31 25.97 -10.92 31.79
N ASN A 32 24.79 -11.11 32.36
CA ASN A 32 24.53 -10.95 33.80
C ASN A 32 23.44 -11.90 34.26
N VAL A 33 23.37 -12.08 35.60
CA VAL A 33 22.44 -13.01 36.26
C VAL A 33 20.97 -12.69 35.95
N GLU A 34 20.58 -11.43 35.98
CA GLU A 34 19.20 -10.98 35.74
C GLU A 34 18.71 -11.39 34.35
N GLN A 35 19.60 -11.28 33.34
CA GLN A 35 19.31 -11.75 31.99
C GLN A 35 19.09 -13.26 31.93
N LEU A 36 19.92 -14.05 32.62
CA LEU A 36 19.81 -15.51 32.65
C LEU A 36 18.53 -15.96 33.35
N LEU A 37 18.13 -15.32 34.43
CA LEU A 37 16.85 -15.56 35.14
C LEU A 37 15.67 -15.23 34.20
N LYS A 38 15.75 -14.13 33.48
CA LYS A 38 14.69 -13.76 32.53
C LYS A 38 14.59 -14.73 31.34
N ILE A 39 15.70 -15.25 30.86
CA ILE A 39 15.76 -16.27 29.82
C ILE A 39 15.06 -17.56 30.31
N GLU A 40 15.33 -18.01 31.52
CA GLU A 40 14.66 -19.17 32.12
C GLU A 40 13.16 -18.94 32.25
N GLU A 41 12.74 -17.81 32.84
CA GLU A 41 11.34 -17.41 33.01
C GLU A 41 10.54 -17.43 31.72
N THR A 42 11.15 -17.02 30.61
CA THR A 42 10.49 -16.96 29.31
C THR A 42 10.40 -18.30 28.58
N GLY A 43 11.13 -19.34 29.06
CA GLY A 43 11.00 -20.72 28.58
C GLY A 43 12.08 -21.22 27.65
N TRP A 44 13.19 -20.49 27.47
CA TRP A 44 14.36 -20.98 26.75
C TRP A 44 14.94 -22.22 27.43
N ALA A 45 15.50 -23.12 26.63
CA ALA A 45 16.12 -24.34 27.17
C ALA A 45 17.55 -24.11 27.65
N ALA A 46 18.28 -23.20 27.00
CA ALA A 46 19.67 -22.92 27.34
C ALA A 46 20.04 -21.47 27.06
N ALA A 47 21.15 -21.04 27.65
CA ALA A 47 21.82 -19.80 27.36
C ALA A 47 23.33 -20.02 27.25
N SER A 48 23.91 -19.55 26.15
CA SER A 48 25.36 -19.43 26.02
C SER A 48 25.75 -18.05 26.55
N ILE A 49 26.53 -18.03 27.64
CA ILE A 49 26.93 -16.76 28.25
C ILE A 49 27.74 -15.89 27.28
N LYS A 50 27.77 -14.58 27.53
CA LYS A 50 28.60 -13.67 26.75
C LYS A 50 30.06 -14.17 26.74
N LEU A 51 30.68 -14.13 25.56
CA LEU A 51 32.04 -14.58 25.35
C LEU A 51 32.97 -14.12 26.48
N SER A 52 33.58 -15.09 27.15
CA SER A 52 34.62 -14.92 28.16
C SER A 52 35.99 -15.14 27.53
N ILE A 53 36.90 -14.22 27.73
CA ILE A 53 38.23 -14.25 27.09
C ILE A 53 39.35 -14.07 28.11
N ASP A 54 40.45 -14.80 27.89
CA ASP A 54 41.68 -14.67 28.63
C ASP A 54 42.86 -14.60 27.63
N PRO A 55 43.81 -13.67 27.81
CA PRO A 55 43.75 -12.49 28.71
C PRO A 55 42.68 -11.50 28.31
N ALA A 56 42.38 -10.53 29.19
CA ALA A 56 41.37 -9.54 28.94
C ALA A 56 41.55 -8.83 27.57
N PRO A 57 40.46 -8.64 26.81
CA PRO A 57 40.60 -8.10 25.46
C PRO A 57 41.08 -6.65 25.47
N TYR A 58 42.01 -6.31 24.60
CA TYR A 58 42.59 -4.96 24.49
C TYR A 58 41.54 -3.92 24.00
N ILE A 59 40.48 -4.37 23.27
CA ILE A 59 39.30 -3.56 22.95
C ILE A 59 38.09 -4.12 23.69
N ASN A 60 37.61 -3.38 24.68
CA ASN A 60 36.45 -3.78 25.50
C ASN A 60 35.51 -2.60 25.77
N ARG A 61 34.91 -2.07 24.70
CA ARG A 61 34.03 -0.90 24.75
C ARG A 61 32.56 -1.32 24.74
N LYS A 62 31.71 -0.50 25.34
CA LYS A 62 30.25 -0.67 25.23
C LYS A 62 29.82 -0.47 23.78
N PRO A 63 29.09 -1.40 23.17
CA PRO A 63 28.72 -1.32 21.77
C PRO A 63 27.70 -0.21 21.51
N ARG A 64 27.60 0.17 20.22
CA ARG A 64 26.53 0.96 19.66
C ARG A 64 25.78 0.08 18.68
N TYR A 65 24.44 0.18 18.67
CA TYR A 65 23.56 -0.61 17.82
C TYR A 65 22.81 0.27 16.83
N GLY A 66 22.59 -0.23 15.63
CA GLY A 66 21.70 0.33 14.63
C GLY A 66 20.79 -0.76 14.06
N ILE A 67 19.53 -0.45 13.86
CA ILE A 67 18.55 -1.33 13.22
C ILE A 67 18.18 -0.72 11.88
N PHE A 68 18.22 -1.51 10.83
CA PHE A 68 18.01 -1.10 9.45
C PHE A 68 17.00 -2.02 8.75
N GLU A 69 16.56 -1.61 7.54
CA GLU A 69 15.73 -2.43 6.65
C GLU A 69 14.49 -3.02 7.33
N ASP A 70 13.66 -2.15 7.88
CA ASP A 70 12.43 -2.54 8.58
C ASP A 70 12.65 -3.60 9.69
N ARG A 71 13.77 -3.48 10.41
CA ARG A 71 14.22 -4.40 11.48
C ARG A 71 14.80 -5.73 10.99
N ASN A 72 15.04 -5.89 9.71
CA ASN A 72 15.63 -7.12 9.17
C ASN A 72 17.15 -7.20 9.38
N ALA A 73 17.80 -6.06 9.56
CA ALA A 73 19.23 -5.98 9.78
C ALA A 73 19.56 -5.22 11.07
N LEU A 74 20.42 -5.81 11.90
CA LEU A 74 21.03 -5.21 13.08
C LEU A 74 22.53 -5.12 12.85
N ALA A 75 23.10 -3.94 12.99
CA ALA A 75 24.55 -3.75 13.01
C ALA A 75 24.99 -3.24 14.38
N PHE A 76 26.18 -3.64 14.77
CA PHE A 76 26.78 -3.16 16.01
C PHE A 76 28.30 -3.05 15.89
N THR A 77 28.85 -2.12 16.67
CA THR A 77 30.30 -1.94 16.79
C THR A 77 30.93 -3.03 17.66
N THR A 78 32.18 -2.88 18.04
CA THR A 78 32.82 -3.81 18.98
C THR A 78 32.01 -3.96 20.28
N GLU A 79 31.80 -5.18 20.70
CA GLU A 79 31.06 -5.48 21.94
C GLU A 79 31.96 -5.64 23.14
N LYS A 80 31.45 -5.27 24.31
CA LYS A 80 32.05 -5.61 25.60
C LYS A 80 31.99 -7.13 25.80
N ARG A 81 33.12 -7.77 25.99
CA ARG A 81 33.30 -9.18 26.35
C ARG A 81 33.49 -9.31 27.85
N LEU A 82 33.28 -10.49 28.39
CA LEU A 82 33.62 -10.79 29.77
C LEU A 82 35.10 -11.16 29.86
N THR A 83 35.77 -10.72 30.90
CA THR A 83 37.06 -11.29 31.29
C THR A 83 36.81 -12.70 31.82
N PHE A 84 37.86 -13.51 31.88
CA PHE A 84 37.80 -14.86 32.45
C PHE A 84 37.17 -14.86 33.87
N ALA A 85 37.61 -13.96 34.72
CA ALA A 85 37.07 -13.82 36.08
C ALA A 85 35.60 -13.39 36.10
N GLU A 86 35.18 -12.43 35.24
CA GLU A 86 33.77 -12.03 35.13
C GLU A 86 32.88 -13.18 34.65
N GLY A 87 33.38 -13.98 33.70
CA GLY A 87 32.64 -15.14 33.21
C GLY A 87 32.48 -16.25 34.24
N LEU A 88 33.54 -16.58 34.98
CA LEU A 88 33.49 -17.54 36.08
C LEU A 88 32.49 -17.07 37.16
N LYS A 89 32.60 -15.83 37.56
CA LYS A 89 31.65 -15.23 38.53
C LYS A 89 30.23 -15.31 38.07
N LEU A 90 29.95 -15.01 36.76
CA LEU A 90 28.59 -15.08 36.19
C LEU A 90 28.01 -16.50 36.30
N ILE A 91 28.76 -17.54 35.98
CA ILE A 91 28.31 -18.94 36.11
C ILE A 91 28.07 -19.29 37.55
N THR A 92 29.04 -19.00 38.44
CA THR A 92 28.95 -19.30 39.88
C THR A 92 27.78 -18.63 40.56
N ASP A 93 27.51 -17.35 40.26
CA ASP A 93 26.40 -16.60 40.83
C ASP A 93 25.03 -17.02 40.25
N ALA A 94 24.97 -17.38 38.95
CA ALA A 94 23.69 -17.72 38.30
C ALA A 94 23.24 -19.16 38.60
N LYS A 95 24.18 -20.14 38.60
CA LYS A 95 23.85 -21.55 38.68
C LYS A 95 22.95 -21.94 39.85
N PRO A 96 23.18 -21.46 41.08
CA PRO A 96 22.30 -21.76 42.23
C PRO A 96 20.88 -21.19 42.13
N LEU A 97 20.68 -20.19 41.30
CA LEU A 97 19.40 -19.47 41.12
C LEU A 97 18.54 -20.02 39.98
N LEU A 98 19.14 -20.84 39.12
CA LEU A 98 18.47 -21.40 37.94
C LEU A 98 17.99 -22.84 38.24
N HIS A 99 16.84 -23.22 37.68
CA HIS A 99 16.20 -24.52 37.93
C HIS A 99 16.33 -25.49 36.76
N ASP A 100 16.04 -25.07 35.53
CA ASP A 100 16.04 -25.92 34.34
C ASP A 100 16.72 -25.30 33.10
N LEU A 101 17.37 -24.14 33.28
CA LEU A 101 18.16 -23.51 32.22
C LEU A 101 19.55 -24.12 32.16
N ILE A 102 19.91 -24.64 30.99
CA ILE A 102 21.26 -25.14 30.71
C ILE A 102 22.20 -23.96 30.46
N LEU A 103 23.31 -23.91 31.22
CA LEU A 103 24.33 -22.85 31.06
C LEU A 103 25.51 -23.37 30.21
N MET A 104 25.71 -22.68 29.07
CA MET A 104 26.83 -22.95 28.17
C MET A 104 27.91 -21.88 28.40
N ALA A 105 29.09 -22.30 28.83
CA ALA A 105 30.23 -21.37 29.00
C ALA A 105 30.90 -21.12 27.63
N ASN A 106 30.66 -19.93 27.08
CA ASN A 106 31.27 -19.50 25.81
C ASN A 106 32.64 -18.88 26.06
N ILE A 107 33.71 -19.55 25.63
CA ILE A 107 35.10 -19.22 25.96
C ILE A 107 36.00 -19.09 24.74
N THR A 108 37.02 -18.23 24.85
CA THR A 108 38.16 -18.16 23.94
C THR A 108 39.42 -17.79 24.71
N TYR A 109 40.52 -18.42 24.36
CA TYR A 109 41.83 -18.10 24.89
C TYR A 109 42.68 -17.42 23.82
N ALA A 110 43.33 -16.31 24.16
CA ALA A 110 44.17 -15.51 23.29
C ALA A 110 45.56 -15.20 23.88
N GLY A 111 45.95 -15.92 24.95
CA GLY A 111 47.24 -15.73 25.64
C GLY A 111 48.35 -16.61 25.05
N ASP A 112 49.52 -16.59 25.71
CA ASP A 112 50.74 -17.22 25.23
C ASP A 112 50.87 -18.71 25.66
N GLU A 113 49.94 -19.23 26.48
CA GLU A 113 49.97 -20.64 26.93
C GLU A 113 49.43 -21.62 25.85
N GLY A 114 48.99 -21.12 24.72
CA GLY A 114 48.47 -21.95 23.61
C GLY A 114 47.33 -22.89 24.05
N VAL A 115 47.42 -24.18 23.71
CA VAL A 115 46.37 -25.16 24.01
C VAL A 115 46.14 -25.33 25.53
N ALA A 116 47.18 -25.18 26.37
CA ALA A 116 47.04 -25.30 27.80
C ALA A 116 46.11 -24.24 28.41
N GLY A 117 46.17 -23.02 27.91
CA GLY A 117 45.24 -21.95 28.34
C GLY A 117 43.77 -22.28 28.04
N TRP A 118 43.46 -22.86 26.88
CA TRP A 118 42.11 -23.33 26.56
C TRP A 118 41.64 -24.41 27.54
N VAL A 119 42.53 -25.39 27.83
CA VAL A 119 42.21 -26.47 28.78
C VAL A 119 41.97 -25.90 30.16
N ASN A 120 42.83 -25.01 30.65
CA ASN A 120 42.66 -24.38 31.95
C ASN A 120 41.33 -23.62 32.06
N MET A 121 40.99 -22.77 31.06
CA MET A 121 39.69 -22.08 31.03
C MET A 121 38.51 -23.09 31.09
N ALA A 122 38.52 -24.09 30.25
CA ALA A 122 37.44 -25.07 30.19
C ALA A 122 37.22 -25.78 31.53
N LYS A 123 38.27 -26.25 32.19
CA LYS A 123 38.20 -26.85 33.53
C LYS A 123 37.66 -25.93 34.59
N LYS A 124 38.09 -24.69 34.59
CA LYS A 124 37.60 -23.70 35.57
C LYS A 124 36.13 -23.38 35.39
N PHE A 125 35.62 -23.34 34.16
CA PHE A 125 34.18 -23.17 33.89
C PHE A 125 33.36 -24.41 34.27
N GLU A 126 33.89 -25.59 34.05
CA GLU A 126 33.29 -26.86 34.57
C GLU A 126 33.22 -26.84 36.10
N GLU A 127 34.32 -26.50 36.77
CA GLU A 127 34.39 -26.37 38.24
C GLU A 127 33.39 -25.29 38.77
N ALA A 128 33.16 -24.23 37.99
CA ALA A 128 32.19 -23.16 38.33
C ALA A 128 30.73 -23.61 38.17
N GLY A 129 30.45 -24.75 37.53
CA GLY A 129 29.12 -25.31 37.37
C GLY A 129 28.47 -25.06 35.97
N ALA A 130 29.27 -24.81 34.95
CA ALA A 130 28.77 -24.81 33.59
C ALA A 130 28.29 -26.23 33.19
N ASP A 131 27.19 -26.31 32.47
CA ASP A 131 26.65 -27.58 31.98
C ASP A 131 27.34 -28.04 30.68
N ILE A 132 27.84 -27.06 29.90
CA ILE A 132 28.46 -27.27 28.58
C ILE A 132 29.61 -26.26 28.41
N ILE A 133 30.70 -26.64 27.81
CA ILE A 133 31.73 -25.74 27.30
C ILE A 133 31.48 -25.46 25.83
N GLU A 134 31.36 -24.19 25.44
CA GLU A 134 31.27 -23.74 24.04
C GLU A 134 32.53 -22.98 23.63
N LEU A 135 33.38 -23.61 22.82
CA LEU A 135 34.57 -22.95 22.29
C LEU A 135 34.17 -21.96 21.21
N ASN A 136 34.51 -20.68 21.37
CA ASN A 136 34.22 -19.66 20.40
C ASN A 136 35.33 -19.52 19.35
N MET A 137 35.13 -20.14 18.22
CA MET A 137 35.99 -20.06 17.04
C MET A 137 35.27 -19.29 15.92
N CYS A 138 34.36 -18.39 16.27
CA CYS A 138 33.47 -17.72 15.34
C CYS A 138 33.71 -16.21 15.23
N CYS A 139 34.15 -15.53 16.29
CA CYS A 139 34.10 -14.06 16.36
C CYS A 139 34.98 -13.39 15.29
N PRO A 140 34.44 -12.83 14.18
CA PRO A 140 35.23 -12.24 13.10
C PRO A 140 35.88 -10.90 13.51
N ASN A 141 35.23 -10.18 14.41
CA ASN A 141 35.69 -8.86 14.86
C ASN A 141 37.05 -8.90 15.57
N MET A 142 37.34 -9.97 16.28
CA MET A 142 38.62 -10.11 16.95
C MET A 142 39.80 -10.21 15.98
N SER A 143 39.69 -11.07 14.98
CA SER A 143 40.74 -11.28 13.98
C SER A 143 40.97 -10.01 13.14
N TYR A 144 39.90 -9.38 12.68
CA TYR A 144 39.95 -8.18 11.86
C TYR A 144 40.62 -7.00 12.57
N ASN A 145 40.27 -6.76 13.83
CA ASN A 145 40.86 -5.68 14.60
C ASN A 145 42.35 -5.92 14.89
N LEU A 146 42.79 -7.17 15.10
CA LEU A 146 44.17 -7.53 15.27
C LEU A 146 45.00 -7.23 14.01
N GLU A 147 44.47 -7.58 12.83
CA GLU A 147 45.12 -7.31 11.55
C GLU A 147 45.29 -5.82 11.28
N LEU A 148 44.27 -5.01 11.57
CA LEU A 148 44.34 -3.55 11.37
C LEU A 148 45.30 -2.86 12.33
N THR A 149 45.34 -3.28 13.59
CA THR A 149 46.14 -2.60 14.61
C THR A 149 47.62 -3.00 14.57
N SER A 150 47.93 -4.17 14.04
CA SER A 150 49.29 -4.71 13.98
C SER A 150 50.09 -4.33 12.74
N GLY A 151 49.48 -3.57 11.80
CA GLY A 151 50.14 -3.22 10.55
C GLY A 151 50.66 -4.39 9.73
N GLY A 152 50.02 -5.57 9.89
CA GLY A 152 50.36 -6.81 9.20
C GLY A 152 51.61 -7.53 9.71
N THR A 153 52.20 -7.11 10.83
CA THR A 153 53.46 -7.66 11.38
C THR A 153 53.27 -8.64 12.54
N GLN A 154 52.08 -8.99 12.91
CA GLN A 154 51.86 -10.03 13.92
C GLN A 154 52.03 -11.44 13.34
N THR A 155 52.95 -12.16 13.90
CA THR A 155 53.22 -13.56 13.63
C THR A 155 51.99 -14.45 13.90
N ALA A 156 51.85 -15.52 13.14
CA ALA A 156 50.77 -16.52 13.16
C ALA A 156 50.47 -17.16 14.53
N SER A 157 51.19 -16.83 15.59
CA SER A 157 51.09 -17.35 16.93
C SER A 157 49.89 -16.80 17.76
N LYS A 158 49.19 -15.76 17.30
CA LYS A 158 48.03 -15.19 18.01
C LYS A 158 46.72 -15.24 17.19
N GLN A 159 46.43 -16.38 16.62
CA GLN A 159 45.12 -16.62 15.97
C GLN A 159 44.01 -16.69 17.03
N THR A 160 42.95 -15.91 16.84
CA THR A 160 41.79 -15.88 17.74
C THR A 160 40.49 -15.84 16.94
N GLY A 161 39.39 -16.35 17.51
CA GLY A 161 38.09 -16.26 16.88
C GLY A 161 38.04 -16.90 15.49
N ALA A 162 37.60 -16.11 14.48
CA ALA A 162 37.39 -16.61 13.11
C ALA A 162 38.68 -17.13 12.45
N SER A 163 39.85 -16.49 12.65
CA SER A 163 41.10 -16.96 12.05
C SER A 163 41.50 -18.33 12.55
N MET A 164 41.24 -18.66 13.83
CA MET A 164 41.44 -19.97 14.38
C MET A 164 40.42 -21.00 13.84
N GLY A 165 39.14 -20.61 13.75
CA GLY A 165 38.07 -21.45 13.22
C GLY A 165 38.23 -21.82 11.74
N GLN A 166 39.04 -21.08 10.98
CA GLN A 166 39.39 -21.43 9.60
C GLN A 166 40.51 -22.46 9.47
N ASN A 167 41.30 -22.68 10.54
CA ASN A 167 42.41 -23.63 10.55
C ASN A 167 42.00 -24.92 11.24
N ALA A 168 41.58 -25.92 10.44
CA ALA A 168 41.07 -27.19 10.95
C ALA A 168 42.06 -27.92 11.85
N ASN A 169 43.37 -27.86 11.57
CA ASN A 169 44.39 -28.57 12.35
C ASN A 169 44.54 -27.96 13.75
N VAL A 170 44.66 -26.64 13.85
CA VAL A 170 44.79 -25.92 15.14
C VAL A 170 43.51 -26.08 15.95
N ALA A 171 42.35 -25.89 15.30
CA ALA A 171 41.07 -26.07 15.97
C ALA A 171 40.85 -27.48 16.51
N SER A 172 41.22 -28.52 15.74
CA SER A 172 41.12 -29.92 16.15
C SER A 172 42.05 -30.28 17.29
N GLU A 173 43.27 -29.73 17.34
CA GLU A 173 44.19 -29.91 18.45
C GLU A 173 43.62 -29.37 19.76
N ILE A 174 43.07 -28.17 19.75
CA ILE A 174 42.41 -27.54 20.92
C ILE A 174 41.20 -28.38 21.35
N VAL A 175 40.32 -28.76 20.44
CA VAL A 175 39.13 -29.57 20.72
C VAL A 175 39.51 -30.87 21.37
N ARG A 176 40.50 -31.60 20.84
CA ARG A 176 40.95 -32.86 21.40
C ARG A 176 41.50 -32.69 22.82
N ALA A 177 42.35 -31.70 23.05
CA ALA A 177 42.91 -31.44 24.35
C ALA A 177 41.88 -31.03 25.38
N VAL A 178 40.94 -30.15 25.02
CA VAL A 178 39.86 -29.72 25.93
C VAL A 178 38.95 -30.93 26.22
N LYS A 179 38.52 -31.70 25.21
CA LYS A 179 37.62 -32.85 25.40
C LYS A 179 38.20 -33.91 26.31
N GLN A 180 39.51 -34.12 26.27
CA GLN A 180 40.21 -35.06 27.18
C GLN A 180 40.30 -34.54 28.62
N ALA A 181 40.12 -33.25 28.82
CA ALA A 181 40.36 -32.59 30.10
C ALA A 181 39.09 -32.29 30.90
N ILE A 182 37.88 -32.36 30.27
CA ILE A 182 36.58 -32.10 30.90
C ILE A 182 35.67 -33.32 30.80
N SER A 183 34.66 -33.38 31.67
CA SER A 183 33.67 -34.44 31.69
C SER A 183 32.33 -34.06 31.06
N ILE A 184 32.06 -32.74 30.98
CA ILE A 184 30.84 -32.20 30.40
C ILE A 184 30.93 -32.10 28.85
N PRO A 185 29.80 -31.94 28.15
CA PRO A 185 29.81 -31.83 26.69
C PRO A 185 30.61 -30.61 26.20
N LEU A 186 31.24 -30.83 25.03
CA LEU A 186 32.05 -29.80 24.35
C LEU A 186 31.42 -29.40 23.03
N PHE A 187 30.97 -28.17 22.94
CA PHE A 187 30.40 -27.55 21.75
C PHE A 187 31.43 -26.63 21.10
N VAL A 188 31.35 -26.47 19.77
CA VAL A 188 32.24 -25.55 19.04
C VAL A 188 31.46 -24.64 18.14
N LYS A 189 31.56 -23.35 18.42
CA LYS A 189 30.96 -22.32 17.61
C LYS A 189 31.90 -21.87 16.49
N LEU A 190 31.48 -22.10 15.24
CA LEU A 190 32.30 -21.90 14.05
C LEU A 190 32.08 -20.56 13.36
N THR A 191 33.10 -20.13 12.63
CA THR A 191 32.98 -19.01 11.68
C THR A 191 32.52 -19.53 10.32
N PRO A 192 31.63 -18.80 9.62
CA PRO A 192 31.33 -19.08 8.23
C PRO A 192 32.31 -18.43 7.24
N GLU A 193 33.26 -17.62 7.76
CA GLU A 193 34.29 -17.01 6.95
C GLU A 193 35.27 -18.08 6.43
N GLY A 194 35.78 -17.90 5.20
CA GLY A 194 36.75 -18.81 4.61
C GLY A 194 36.17 -19.98 3.80
N GLY A 195 34.87 -20.20 3.74
CA GLY A 195 34.20 -21.07 2.76
C GLY A 195 34.40 -22.57 2.86
N LYS A 196 34.97 -23.10 3.98
CA LYS A 196 35.24 -24.53 4.20
C LYS A 196 34.62 -25.08 5.48
N ILE A 197 33.49 -24.50 5.89
CA ILE A 197 32.85 -24.78 7.21
C ILE A 197 32.57 -26.26 7.43
N ALA A 198 32.13 -26.97 6.43
CA ALA A 198 31.76 -28.40 6.54
C ALA A 198 32.98 -29.30 6.76
N GLN A 199 34.10 -28.99 6.10
CA GLN A 199 35.34 -29.72 6.27
C GLN A 199 35.94 -29.47 7.66
N VAL A 200 35.94 -28.24 8.11
CA VAL A 200 36.36 -27.89 9.47
C VAL A 200 35.48 -28.60 10.50
N ALA A 201 34.16 -28.55 10.35
CA ALA A 201 33.22 -29.22 11.25
C ALA A 201 33.51 -30.74 11.34
N LYS A 202 33.75 -31.38 10.21
CA LYS A 202 34.12 -32.80 10.18
C LYS A 202 35.35 -33.10 11.02
N SER A 203 36.40 -32.31 10.85
CA SER A 203 37.65 -32.47 11.63
C SER A 203 37.41 -32.26 13.14
N LEU A 204 36.51 -31.37 13.53
CA LEU A 204 36.18 -31.15 14.93
C LEU A 204 35.38 -32.28 15.56
N TYR A 205 34.46 -32.91 14.82
CA TYR A 205 33.78 -34.12 15.29
C TYR A 205 34.75 -35.28 15.47
N GLU A 206 35.71 -35.46 14.52
CA GLU A 206 36.78 -36.45 14.62
C GLU A 206 37.72 -36.17 15.81
N ALA A 207 37.82 -34.89 16.22
CA ALA A 207 38.58 -34.48 17.42
C ALA A 207 37.78 -34.66 18.73
N GLY A 208 36.50 -34.97 18.68
CA GLY A 208 35.68 -35.29 19.86
C GLY A 208 34.66 -34.20 20.26
N ALA A 209 34.35 -33.22 19.41
CA ALA A 209 33.27 -32.26 19.68
C ALA A 209 31.91 -32.96 19.71
N ASP A 210 31.07 -32.65 20.70
CA ASP A 210 29.71 -33.21 20.83
C ASP A 210 28.71 -32.47 19.94
N ALA A 211 28.90 -31.18 19.70
CA ALA A 211 28.13 -30.38 18.74
C ALA A 211 28.98 -29.29 18.09
N VAL A 212 28.73 -28.99 16.82
CA VAL A 212 29.46 -27.97 16.05
C VAL A 212 28.46 -27.12 15.28
N GLY A 213 28.78 -25.84 15.02
CA GLY A 213 27.95 -24.94 14.24
C GLY A 213 27.85 -23.55 14.85
N GLY A 214 26.65 -23.02 14.97
CA GLY A 214 26.42 -21.73 15.60
C GLY A 214 27.07 -20.56 14.86
N THR A 215 26.99 -20.58 13.52
CA THR A 215 27.57 -19.53 12.67
C THR A 215 27.01 -18.17 13.03
N GLY A 216 27.89 -17.19 13.16
CA GLY A 216 27.56 -15.88 13.69
C GLY A 216 27.33 -14.82 12.61
N ASN A 217 27.45 -13.59 13.07
CA ASN A 217 27.38 -12.36 12.27
C ASN A 217 28.47 -12.29 11.18
N ARG A 218 28.25 -11.38 10.24
CA ARG A 218 29.21 -11.00 9.21
C ARG A 218 29.80 -9.63 9.49
N MET A 219 31.06 -9.41 9.09
CA MET A 219 31.67 -8.09 9.12
C MET A 219 31.24 -7.28 7.90
N GLY A 220 31.01 -5.98 8.09
CA GLY A 220 30.65 -5.06 7.02
C GLY A 220 30.74 -3.60 7.45
N ILE A 221 30.59 -2.71 6.49
CA ILE A 221 30.44 -1.28 6.73
C ILE A 221 28.97 -1.01 7.05
N PRO A 222 28.65 -0.28 8.12
CA PRO A 222 27.26 0.11 8.42
C PRO A 222 26.74 1.05 7.33
N PRO A 223 25.40 1.26 7.24
CA PRO A 223 24.85 2.28 6.35
C PRO A 223 25.53 3.63 6.57
N ILE A 224 25.74 4.37 5.48
CA ILE A 224 26.44 5.66 5.47
C ILE A 224 25.39 6.77 5.49
N ASP A 225 25.58 7.74 6.39
CA ASP A 225 24.85 9.00 6.33
C ASP A 225 25.37 9.82 5.14
N LEU A 226 24.56 9.96 4.09
CA LEU A 226 24.95 10.66 2.86
C LEU A 226 25.19 12.16 3.07
N GLU A 227 24.55 12.76 4.07
CA GLU A 227 24.73 14.18 4.42
C GLU A 227 25.99 14.41 5.26
N ASN A 228 26.46 13.35 5.96
CA ASN A 228 27.66 13.38 6.78
C ASN A 228 28.48 12.09 6.60
N PRO A 229 29.03 11.82 5.42
CA PRO A 229 29.58 10.51 5.05
C PRO A 229 30.78 10.03 5.87
N ALA A 230 31.45 10.93 6.60
CA ALA A 230 32.57 10.58 7.48
C ALA A 230 32.12 10.26 8.92
N LYS A 231 30.85 10.42 9.26
CA LYS A 231 30.32 10.19 10.60
C LYS A 231 29.56 8.88 10.70
N ALA A 232 29.64 8.25 11.84
CA ALA A 232 28.85 7.07 12.13
C ALA A 232 27.35 7.43 12.25
N ILE A 233 26.51 6.52 11.81
CA ILE A 233 25.05 6.62 12.00
C ILE A 233 24.60 6.20 13.42
N TYR A 234 25.52 5.67 14.23
CA TYR A 234 25.24 5.26 15.61
C TYR A 234 25.20 6.47 16.53
N HIS A 235 24.24 6.50 17.45
CA HIS A 235 24.21 7.51 18.47
C HIS A 235 25.45 7.43 19.37
N LEU A 236 26.01 8.57 19.73
CA LEU A 236 27.19 8.71 20.60
C LEU A 236 28.44 7.99 20.06
N GLN A 237 28.62 8.03 18.73
CA GLN A 237 29.82 7.62 18.04
C GLN A 237 30.07 8.54 16.84
N ASP A 238 31.27 9.09 16.74
CA ASP A 238 31.58 10.06 15.67
C ASP A 238 32.15 9.35 14.40
N GLU A 239 33.01 8.35 14.57
CA GLU A 239 33.71 7.71 13.46
C GLU A 239 32.99 6.45 12.98
N ILE A 240 33.06 6.21 11.67
CA ILE A 240 32.65 4.94 11.08
C ILE A 240 33.66 3.86 11.47
N SER A 241 33.15 2.72 11.90
CA SER A 241 33.95 1.51 12.15
C SER A 241 33.36 0.32 11.41
N MET A 242 34.21 -0.68 11.13
CA MET A 242 33.70 -1.99 10.73
C MET A 242 32.75 -2.51 11.80
N SER A 243 31.64 -3.03 11.38
CA SER A 243 30.57 -3.48 12.24
C SER A 243 30.20 -4.92 11.99
N CYS A 244 29.72 -5.58 13.05
CA CYS A 244 29.11 -6.88 12.93
C CYS A 244 27.67 -6.73 12.49
N HIS A 245 27.28 -7.40 11.40
CA HIS A 245 25.93 -7.42 10.87
C HIS A 245 25.24 -8.75 11.18
N CYS A 246 24.00 -8.68 11.66
CA CYS A 246 23.14 -9.82 11.96
C CYS A 246 21.66 -9.46 11.67
N GLY A 247 20.75 -10.40 11.88
CA GLY A 247 19.34 -10.24 11.58
C GLY A 247 18.84 -11.27 10.59
N SER A 248 17.58 -11.14 10.16
CA SER A 248 16.88 -12.10 9.30
C SER A 248 17.53 -12.32 7.93
N TRP A 249 18.21 -11.33 7.40
CA TRP A 249 18.93 -11.42 6.12
C TRP A 249 20.02 -12.51 6.10
N LEU A 250 20.54 -12.90 7.27
CA LEU A 250 21.51 -13.98 7.40
C LEU A 250 20.92 -15.38 7.21
N LYS A 251 19.60 -15.57 7.31
CA LYS A 251 18.95 -16.88 7.30
C LYS A 251 19.39 -17.77 6.14
N PRO A 252 19.35 -17.34 4.88
CA PRO A 252 19.72 -18.23 3.77
C PRO A 252 21.19 -18.66 3.81
N LEU A 253 22.07 -17.84 4.36
CA LEU A 253 23.48 -18.17 4.54
C LEU A 253 23.67 -19.19 5.67
N ALA A 254 22.99 -19.00 6.80
CA ALA A 254 23.03 -19.93 7.93
C ALA A 254 22.37 -21.29 7.60
N GLN A 255 21.32 -21.29 6.79
CA GLN A 255 20.72 -22.52 6.25
C GLN A 255 21.71 -23.28 5.37
N ARG A 256 22.42 -22.60 4.46
CA ARG A 256 23.48 -23.18 3.65
C ARG A 256 24.57 -23.79 4.54
N ASP A 257 25.09 -23.03 5.51
CA ASP A 257 26.16 -23.49 6.41
C ASP A 257 25.72 -24.78 7.18
N THR A 258 24.49 -24.77 7.72
CA THR A 258 23.89 -25.92 8.40
C THR A 258 23.73 -27.13 7.47
N TYR A 259 23.22 -26.90 6.25
CA TYR A 259 23.07 -27.90 5.22
C TYR A 259 24.42 -28.52 4.82
N GLU A 260 25.45 -27.72 4.55
CA GLU A 260 26.77 -28.18 4.15
C GLU A 260 27.43 -29.04 5.25
N ILE A 261 27.34 -28.60 6.52
CA ILE A 261 27.84 -29.43 7.66
C ILE A 261 27.08 -30.76 7.67
N ARG A 262 25.74 -30.73 7.58
CA ARG A 262 24.92 -31.96 7.61
C ARG A 262 25.23 -32.88 6.43
N LYS A 263 25.43 -32.33 5.23
CA LYS A 263 25.73 -33.10 4.01
C LYS A 263 27.08 -33.82 4.10
N VAL A 264 28.08 -33.15 4.66
CA VAL A 264 29.45 -33.69 4.76
C VAL A 264 29.63 -34.62 5.98
N CYS A 265 29.03 -34.25 7.12
CA CYS A 265 29.20 -34.99 8.38
C CYS A 265 28.18 -36.12 8.58
N GLY A 266 27.14 -36.22 7.75
CA GLY A 266 26.08 -37.24 7.85
C GLY A 266 25.04 -36.94 8.93
N LYS A 267 24.13 -37.86 9.20
CA LYS A 267 22.95 -37.69 10.07
C LYS A 267 23.23 -37.80 11.57
N GLY A 268 24.35 -38.42 11.97
CA GLY A 268 24.69 -38.69 13.39
C GLY A 268 25.10 -37.45 14.22
N PRO A 269 26.06 -36.64 13.74
CA PRO A 269 26.56 -35.48 14.46
C PRO A 269 25.51 -34.42 14.80
N PHE A 270 25.65 -33.78 15.98
CA PHE A 270 24.73 -32.72 16.43
C PHE A 270 25.17 -31.34 15.92
N ILE A 271 24.26 -30.60 15.32
CA ILE A 271 24.52 -29.27 14.76
C ILE A 271 23.78 -28.19 15.56
N MET A 272 24.51 -27.17 15.99
CA MET A 272 23.95 -25.91 16.45
C MET A 272 23.69 -25.06 15.22
N ALA A 273 22.42 -24.78 14.93
CA ALA A 273 22.04 -23.88 13.84
C ALA A 273 21.73 -22.48 14.39
N ALA A 274 22.39 -21.46 13.90
CA ALA A 274 22.15 -20.09 14.33
C ALA A 274 22.36 -19.11 13.15
N GLY A 275 21.60 -18.01 13.18
CA GLY A 275 21.65 -16.94 12.20
C GLY A 275 20.32 -16.73 11.48
N GLY A 276 19.70 -15.56 11.70
CA GLY A 276 18.49 -15.15 11.03
C GLY A 276 17.19 -15.83 11.47
N ILE A 277 17.18 -16.54 12.59
CA ILE A 277 15.96 -17.13 13.17
C ILE A 277 15.18 -16.04 13.89
N THR A 278 13.97 -15.72 13.39
CA THR A 278 13.11 -14.67 13.93
C THR A 278 11.72 -15.17 14.34
N ASN A 279 11.33 -16.35 13.86
CA ASN A 279 10.01 -16.94 14.09
C ASN A 279 10.10 -18.48 14.04
N TRP A 280 8.97 -19.17 14.27
CA TRP A 280 8.92 -20.62 14.27
C TRP A 280 9.15 -21.25 12.88
N GLN A 281 8.77 -20.55 11.79
CA GLN A 281 9.00 -21.03 10.42
C GLN A 281 10.50 -21.12 10.13
N ASP A 282 11.24 -20.07 10.47
CA ASP A 282 12.70 -20.05 10.32
C ASP A 282 13.35 -21.20 11.11
N ALA A 283 12.83 -21.46 12.32
CA ALA A 283 13.29 -22.55 13.18
C ALA A 283 13.05 -23.94 12.55
N VAL A 284 11.86 -24.18 12.01
CA VAL A 284 11.51 -25.41 11.30
C VAL A 284 12.41 -25.61 10.07
N GLU A 285 12.61 -24.58 9.26
CA GLU A 285 13.50 -24.63 8.10
C GLU A 285 14.94 -25.00 8.49
N MET A 286 15.46 -24.46 9.60
CA MET A 286 16.80 -24.80 10.10
C MET A 286 16.91 -26.29 10.52
N VAL A 287 15.86 -26.85 11.13
CA VAL A 287 15.80 -28.28 11.43
C VAL A 287 15.79 -29.12 10.14
N MET A 288 15.01 -28.71 9.14
CA MET A 288 14.99 -29.37 7.83
C MET A 288 16.35 -29.35 7.13
N CYS A 289 17.15 -28.29 7.33
CA CYS A 289 18.55 -28.23 6.87
C CYS A 289 19.52 -29.06 7.69
N GLY A 290 19.12 -29.60 8.85
CA GLY A 290 19.91 -30.47 9.67
C GLY A 290 20.25 -30.02 11.09
N GLY A 291 19.75 -28.83 11.53
CA GLY A 291 19.98 -28.30 12.87
C GLY A 291 19.34 -29.17 13.97
N ASN A 292 20.02 -29.29 15.10
CA ASN A 292 19.53 -29.96 16.31
C ASN A 292 19.18 -28.94 17.39
N LEU A 293 20.01 -27.91 17.58
CA LEU A 293 19.75 -26.76 18.46
C LEU A 293 19.67 -25.50 17.63
N LEU A 294 18.85 -24.58 18.09
CA LEU A 294 18.46 -23.37 17.37
C LEU A 294 18.87 -22.14 18.18
N GLY A 295 19.95 -21.48 17.77
CA GLY A 295 20.52 -20.34 18.45
C GLY A 295 19.93 -19.01 17.97
N VAL A 296 19.42 -18.22 18.89
CA VAL A 296 18.86 -16.88 18.61
C VAL A 296 19.62 -15.84 19.43
N CYS A 297 20.09 -14.77 18.77
CA CYS A 297 20.74 -13.65 19.43
C CYS A 297 20.14 -12.31 19.02
N ALA A 298 20.23 -11.93 17.72
CA ALA A 298 19.79 -10.63 17.24
C ALA A 298 18.31 -10.35 17.58
N GLU A 299 17.47 -11.34 17.41
CA GLU A 299 16.03 -11.20 17.64
C GLU A 299 15.68 -10.99 19.13
N THR A 300 16.51 -11.51 20.06
CA THR A 300 16.32 -11.18 21.47
C THR A 300 16.62 -9.73 21.81
N LEU A 301 17.45 -9.05 21.00
CA LEU A 301 17.68 -7.59 21.10
C LEU A 301 16.56 -6.77 20.48
N ILE A 302 15.97 -7.29 19.39
CA ILE A 302 14.94 -6.56 18.63
C ILE A 302 13.56 -6.73 19.27
N SER A 303 13.20 -7.96 19.68
CA SER A 303 11.85 -8.34 20.10
C SER A 303 11.76 -8.85 21.56
N GLY A 304 12.91 -8.98 22.25
CA GLY A 304 12.97 -9.46 23.63
C GLY A 304 12.97 -10.98 23.76
N TYR A 305 13.07 -11.45 25.01
CA TYR A 305 13.18 -12.90 25.30
C TYR A 305 11.88 -13.67 25.11
N ASP A 306 10.72 -13.00 25.22
CA ASP A 306 9.40 -13.63 25.11
C ASP A 306 9.12 -14.23 23.72
N ILE A 307 9.90 -13.88 22.70
CA ILE A 307 9.78 -14.40 21.33
C ILE A 307 9.88 -15.93 21.25
N VAL A 308 10.54 -16.57 22.22
CA VAL A 308 10.65 -18.04 22.24
C VAL A 308 9.30 -18.73 22.40
N ARG A 309 8.35 -18.10 23.11
CA ARG A 309 7.03 -18.67 23.36
C ARG A 309 6.23 -18.95 22.09
N PRO A 310 6.01 -17.99 21.18
CA PRO A 310 5.38 -18.27 19.89
C PRO A 310 6.24 -19.19 19.01
N MET A 311 7.58 -19.19 19.14
CA MET A 311 8.43 -20.13 18.41
C MET A 311 8.18 -21.58 18.82
N ILE A 312 8.17 -21.88 20.13
CA ILE A 312 7.89 -23.23 20.65
C ILE A 312 6.47 -23.66 20.25
N ALA A 313 5.48 -22.78 20.45
CA ALA A 313 4.09 -23.08 20.14
C ALA A 313 3.89 -23.37 18.65
N GLY A 314 4.44 -22.54 17.77
CA GLY A 314 4.32 -22.67 16.32
C GLY A 314 5.06 -23.92 15.78
N MET A 315 6.24 -24.22 16.32
CA MET A 315 6.97 -25.44 15.97
C MET A 315 6.19 -26.69 16.38
N LYS A 316 5.62 -26.70 17.60
CA LYS A 316 4.79 -27.81 18.07
C LYS A 316 3.53 -28.00 17.24
N ASP A 317 2.83 -26.90 16.90
CA ASP A 317 1.68 -26.95 16.00
C ASP A 317 2.06 -27.50 14.62
N TYR A 318 3.20 -27.10 14.06
CA TYR A 318 3.74 -27.63 12.82
C TYR A 318 3.96 -29.15 12.92
N MET A 319 4.61 -29.62 14.01
CA MET A 319 4.87 -31.04 14.25
C MET A 319 3.57 -31.83 14.36
N ASP A 320 2.60 -31.32 15.12
CA ASP A 320 1.30 -31.99 15.32
C ASP A 320 0.50 -32.10 14.00
N ARG A 321 0.47 -31.06 13.19
CA ARG A 321 -0.22 -31.06 11.88
C ARG A 321 0.41 -32.07 10.88
N HIS A 322 1.70 -32.31 11.00
CA HIS A 322 2.43 -33.26 10.15
C HIS A 322 2.57 -34.66 10.77
N GLY A 323 2.09 -34.86 12.00
CA GLY A 323 2.21 -36.13 12.72
C GLY A 323 3.61 -36.43 13.23
N TYR A 324 4.50 -35.46 13.29
CA TYR A 324 5.86 -35.61 13.80
C TYR A 324 5.88 -35.66 15.33
N LYS A 325 6.61 -36.60 15.88
CA LYS A 325 6.73 -36.84 17.34
C LYS A 325 8.00 -36.22 17.91
N SER A 326 9.05 -36.10 17.09
CA SER A 326 10.35 -35.56 17.45
C SER A 326 10.92 -34.71 16.30
N LEU A 327 11.98 -33.96 16.57
CA LEU A 327 12.71 -33.22 15.51
C LEU A 327 13.32 -34.19 14.50
N ASP A 328 13.67 -35.39 14.91
CA ASP A 328 14.31 -36.40 14.05
C ASP A 328 13.39 -36.83 12.91
N ASP A 329 12.08 -36.71 13.05
CA ASP A 329 11.11 -37.12 12.02
C ASP A 329 11.19 -36.22 10.77
N TYR A 330 11.64 -34.99 10.92
CA TYR A 330 11.79 -34.05 9.78
C TYR A 330 13.16 -33.37 9.71
N ARG A 331 14.05 -33.67 10.64
CA ARG A 331 15.41 -33.13 10.61
C ARG A 331 16.17 -33.68 9.40
N SER A 332 16.75 -32.76 8.66
CA SER A 332 17.60 -33.10 7.49
C SER A 332 16.82 -33.55 6.23
N ILE A 333 15.50 -33.43 6.17
CA ILE A 333 14.73 -33.87 4.99
C ILE A 333 15.15 -33.13 3.70
N LEU A 334 15.68 -31.92 3.81
CA LEU A 334 16.14 -31.14 2.64
C LEU A 334 17.53 -31.59 2.14
N VAL A 335 18.30 -32.34 2.94
CA VAL A 335 19.71 -32.61 2.61
C VAL A 335 19.86 -33.48 1.35
N ASP A 336 18.91 -34.36 1.10
CA ASP A 336 18.89 -35.23 -0.09
C ASP A 336 18.07 -34.62 -1.24
N GLU A 337 17.25 -33.60 -0.94
CA GLU A 337 16.37 -32.92 -1.91
C GLU A 337 17.00 -31.70 -2.62
N VAL A 338 18.01 -31.09 -2.02
CA VAL A 338 18.74 -29.99 -2.65
C VAL A 338 19.54 -30.48 -3.85
N LYS A 339 19.17 -30.08 -5.04
CA LYS A 339 19.80 -30.46 -6.30
C LYS A 339 20.77 -29.37 -6.78
N THR A 340 21.68 -29.73 -7.66
CA THR A 340 22.51 -28.77 -8.37
C THR A 340 21.69 -28.07 -9.47
N ALA A 341 22.16 -26.95 -10.00
CA ALA A 341 21.47 -26.22 -11.06
C ALA A 341 21.26 -27.07 -12.34
N THR A 342 22.12 -28.09 -12.58
CA THR A 342 22.01 -29.01 -13.71
C THR A 342 20.97 -30.10 -13.48
N ASP A 343 20.65 -30.41 -12.24
CA ASP A 343 19.82 -31.58 -11.88
C ASP A 343 18.37 -31.18 -11.52
N VAL A 344 18.06 -29.87 -11.51
CA VAL A 344 16.69 -29.41 -11.28
C VAL A 344 15.80 -29.70 -12.46
N THR A 345 14.57 -30.15 -12.20
CA THR A 345 13.56 -30.32 -13.23
C THR A 345 12.92 -28.97 -13.54
N LEU A 346 13.02 -28.52 -14.77
CA LEU A 346 12.33 -27.36 -15.31
C LEU A 346 11.12 -27.81 -16.14
N TYR A 347 10.08 -26.99 -16.13
CA TYR A 347 8.88 -27.21 -16.91
C TYR A 347 8.69 -26.07 -17.89
N ALA A 348 8.27 -26.37 -19.11
CA ALA A 348 7.81 -25.37 -20.06
C ALA A 348 6.53 -24.75 -19.50
N GLY A 349 6.66 -23.50 -19.11
CA GLY A 349 5.56 -22.70 -18.61
C GLY A 349 5.66 -21.29 -19.15
N TYR A 350 4.64 -20.52 -18.95
CA TYR A 350 4.67 -19.10 -19.26
C TYR A 350 3.85 -18.29 -18.27
N ALA A 351 4.22 -17.04 -18.09
CA ALA A 351 3.42 -16.08 -17.35
C ALA A 351 2.32 -15.53 -18.23
N HIS A 352 1.11 -15.39 -17.72
CA HIS A 352 0.07 -14.64 -18.41
C HIS A 352 -0.64 -13.65 -17.46
N VAL A 353 -1.16 -12.58 -18.04
CA VAL A 353 -1.96 -11.61 -17.31
C VAL A 353 -3.38 -12.13 -17.23
N LYS A 354 -3.91 -12.27 -16.03
CA LYS A 354 -5.34 -12.49 -15.84
C LYS A 354 -6.09 -11.32 -16.46
N GLU A 355 -7.25 -11.58 -17.04
CA GLU A 355 -8.17 -10.56 -17.57
C GLU A 355 -8.29 -9.36 -16.61
N PRO A 356 -8.52 -8.13 -17.10
CA PRO A 356 -8.34 -6.88 -16.35
C PRO A 356 -9.26 -6.81 -15.14
N ASN A 357 -8.83 -7.40 -14.06
CA ASN A 357 -9.59 -7.43 -12.81
C ASN A 357 -9.20 -6.32 -11.83
N LEU A 358 -8.10 -5.61 -12.11
CA LEU A 358 -7.54 -4.64 -11.17
C LEU A 358 -7.27 -3.31 -11.85
N SER A 359 -8.25 -2.44 -11.79
CA SER A 359 -8.15 -1.05 -12.25
C SER A 359 -7.56 -0.11 -11.19
N ALA A 360 -7.15 1.07 -11.63
CA ALA A 360 -6.83 2.16 -10.72
C ALA A 360 -8.08 2.60 -9.95
N PRO A 361 -7.99 2.88 -8.62
CA PRO A 361 -9.14 3.35 -7.84
C PRO A 361 -9.80 4.60 -8.40
N CYS A 362 -9.03 5.53 -8.98
CA CYS A 362 -9.57 6.72 -9.64
C CYS A 362 -10.43 6.38 -10.86
N LYS A 363 -10.07 5.36 -11.66
CA LYS A 363 -10.92 4.88 -12.76
C LYS A 363 -12.17 4.18 -12.23
N ALA A 364 -12.02 3.33 -11.22
CA ALA A 364 -13.13 2.58 -10.65
C ALA A 364 -14.18 3.48 -9.98
N SER A 365 -13.76 4.59 -9.34
CA SER A 365 -14.65 5.57 -8.71
C SER A 365 -15.29 6.53 -9.71
N CYS A 366 -14.74 6.62 -10.93
CA CYS A 366 -15.34 7.43 -11.99
C CYS A 366 -16.58 6.71 -12.54
N PRO A 367 -17.80 7.30 -12.49
CA PRO A 367 -19.01 6.67 -13.04
C PRO A 367 -18.93 6.31 -14.52
N HIS A 368 -18.05 6.98 -15.27
CA HIS A 368 -17.80 6.69 -16.69
C HIS A 368 -16.62 5.76 -16.93
N HIS A 369 -15.92 5.32 -15.90
CA HIS A 369 -14.71 4.52 -15.98
C HIS A 369 -13.68 5.08 -16.99
N VAL A 370 -13.50 6.41 -16.99
CA VAL A 370 -12.47 7.07 -17.79
C VAL A 370 -11.09 6.55 -17.40
N PRO A 371 -10.21 6.20 -18.34
CA PRO A 371 -8.87 5.66 -18.02
C PRO A 371 -7.93 6.77 -17.52
N ILE A 372 -8.18 7.20 -16.28
CA ILE A 372 -7.54 8.39 -15.69
C ILE A 372 -6.03 8.24 -15.62
N GLN A 373 -5.54 7.09 -15.15
CA GLN A 373 -4.10 6.83 -15.10
C GLN A 373 -3.42 6.94 -16.47
N ALA A 374 -4.10 6.51 -17.54
CA ALA A 374 -3.55 6.56 -18.88
C ALA A 374 -3.43 8.00 -19.39
N TYR A 375 -4.52 8.78 -19.35
CA TYR A 375 -4.43 10.15 -19.87
C TYR A 375 -3.53 11.05 -19.00
N VAL A 376 -3.49 10.85 -17.68
CA VAL A 376 -2.59 11.59 -16.79
C VAL A 376 -1.13 11.30 -17.13
N GLN A 377 -0.77 10.03 -17.41
CA GLN A 377 0.57 9.69 -17.84
C GLN A 377 0.94 10.30 -19.20
N LYS A 378 -0.01 10.35 -20.12
CA LYS A 378 0.20 10.99 -21.41
C LYS A 378 0.38 12.51 -21.29
N ILE A 379 -0.35 13.17 -20.37
CA ILE A 379 -0.10 14.59 -20.04
C ILE A 379 1.32 14.76 -19.49
N ALA A 380 1.77 13.90 -18.58
CA ALA A 380 3.11 13.97 -18.01
C ALA A 380 4.23 13.82 -19.06
N LYS A 381 3.95 13.11 -20.15
CA LYS A 381 4.87 12.93 -21.28
C LYS A 381 4.74 13.99 -22.37
N GLY A 382 3.74 14.88 -22.30
CA GLY A 382 3.43 15.83 -23.37
C GLY A 382 2.66 15.25 -24.56
N GLU A 383 2.14 14.03 -24.46
CA GLU A 383 1.37 13.31 -25.49
C GLU A 383 -0.11 13.75 -25.42
N TYR A 384 -0.37 15.02 -25.64
CA TYR A 384 -1.70 15.63 -25.36
C TYR A 384 -2.80 15.14 -26.30
N ARG A 385 -2.47 14.82 -27.55
CA ARG A 385 -3.47 14.33 -28.51
C ARG A 385 -4.04 12.98 -28.10
N GLU A 386 -3.18 12.05 -27.76
CA GLU A 386 -3.60 10.72 -27.29
C GLU A 386 -4.36 10.80 -25.97
N ALA A 387 -3.94 11.68 -25.08
CA ALA A 387 -4.64 11.94 -23.82
C ALA A 387 -6.07 12.48 -24.07
N TYR A 388 -6.24 13.38 -25.03
CA TYR A 388 -7.52 13.94 -25.43
C TYR A 388 -8.46 12.85 -26.00
N ASP A 389 -7.95 12.03 -26.89
CA ASP A 389 -8.74 10.95 -27.51
C ASP A 389 -9.20 9.90 -26.48
N LEU A 390 -8.36 9.59 -25.47
CA LEU A 390 -8.74 8.71 -24.36
C LEU A 390 -9.91 9.26 -23.54
N ILE A 391 -9.94 10.56 -23.28
CA ILE A 391 -11.01 11.19 -22.48
C ILE A 391 -12.30 11.27 -23.31
N THR A 392 -12.24 11.82 -24.49
CA THR A 392 -13.42 12.09 -25.34
C THR A 392 -14.05 10.82 -25.88
N GLY A 393 -13.26 9.76 -26.05
CA GLY A 393 -13.76 8.43 -26.45
C GLY A 393 -14.67 7.73 -25.44
N LYS A 394 -14.63 8.12 -24.16
CA LYS A 394 -15.40 7.46 -23.07
C LYS A 394 -16.66 8.21 -22.62
N ASN A 395 -16.74 9.49 -22.86
CA ASN A 395 -17.90 10.31 -22.51
C ASN A 395 -17.99 11.50 -23.46
N ALA A 396 -19.14 11.69 -24.06
CA ALA A 396 -19.41 12.78 -25.01
C ALA A 396 -19.42 14.17 -24.38
N LEU A 397 -19.79 14.30 -23.09
CA LEU A 397 -19.90 15.58 -22.38
C LEU A 397 -18.71 15.85 -21.44
N GLN A 398 -17.50 15.57 -21.89
CA GLN A 398 -16.29 15.70 -21.04
C GLN A 398 -15.94 17.13 -20.67
N ASN A 399 -16.22 18.11 -21.56
CA ASN A 399 -15.95 19.51 -21.26
C ASN A 399 -16.79 20.00 -20.06
N LEU A 400 -18.09 19.64 -20.03
CA LEU A 400 -18.97 19.92 -18.89
C LEU A 400 -18.49 19.19 -17.62
N CYS A 401 -18.12 17.92 -17.74
CA CYS A 401 -17.57 17.17 -16.61
C CYS A 401 -16.30 17.81 -16.02
N ALA A 402 -15.48 18.48 -16.82
CA ALA A 402 -14.28 19.14 -16.33
C ALA A 402 -14.58 20.37 -15.45
N LEU A 403 -15.78 20.96 -15.57
CA LEU A 403 -16.17 22.16 -14.84
C LEU A 403 -17.05 21.86 -13.60
N VAL A 404 -17.99 20.90 -13.71
CA VAL A 404 -19.02 20.69 -12.68
C VAL A 404 -18.95 19.31 -12.00
N CYS A 405 -17.91 18.52 -12.28
CA CYS A 405 -17.74 17.21 -11.64
C CYS A 405 -17.30 17.36 -10.18
N THR A 406 -17.92 16.57 -9.30
CA THR A 406 -17.55 16.46 -7.87
C THR A 406 -16.29 15.63 -7.62
N HIS A 407 -15.56 15.23 -8.66
CA HIS A 407 -14.28 14.54 -8.73
C HIS A 407 -14.08 13.38 -7.74
N PRO A 408 -14.97 12.37 -7.66
CA PRO A 408 -14.81 11.21 -6.78
C PRO A 408 -13.51 10.41 -7.07
N CYS A 409 -12.91 10.61 -8.22
CA CYS A 409 -11.61 10.04 -8.57
C CYS A 409 -10.45 10.60 -7.73
N GLU A 410 -10.55 11.85 -7.27
CA GLU A 410 -9.57 12.47 -6.38
C GLU A 410 -9.72 11.95 -4.96
N ASP A 411 -10.96 11.71 -4.48
CA ASP A 411 -11.22 11.03 -3.20
C ASP A 411 -10.62 9.63 -3.14
N ALA A 412 -10.66 8.90 -4.26
CA ALA A 412 -10.14 7.55 -4.38
C ALA A 412 -8.64 7.50 -4.76
N CYS A 413 -7.99 8.64 -4.96
CA CYS A 413 -6.60 8.69 -5.39
C CYS A 413 -5.65 8.21 -4.29
N ILE A 414 -4.91 7.12 -4.56
CA ILE A 414 -3.94 6.56 -3.59
C ILE A 414 -2.88 7.60 -3.21
N ARG A 415 -2.53 8.52 -4.12
CA ARG A 415 -1.60 9.61 -3.82
C ARG A 415 -2.04 10.45 -2.62
N GLY A 416 -3.35 10.64 -2.45
CA GLY A 416 -3.93 11.36 -1.31
C GLY A 416 -3.60 10.75 0.06
N THR A 417 -3.18 9.48 0.10
CA THR A 417 -2.75 8.83 1.35
C THR A 417 -1.27 9.06 1.68
N LEU A 418 -0.50 9.66 0.78
CA LEU A 418 0.91 9.99 0.97
C LEU A 418 1.12 11.49 1.24
N ASP A 419 0.53 12.34 0.40
CA ASP A 419 0.63 13.81 0.49
C ASP A 419 -0.69 14.48 0.12
N ALA A 420 -1.04 14.59 -1.17
CA ALA A 420 -2.32 15.10 -1.63
C ALA A 420 -2.74 14.40 -2.93
N PRO A 421 -4.04 14.20 -3.18
CA PRO A 421 -4.51 13.61 -4.42
C PRO A 421 -4.02 14.42 -5.63
N VAL A 422 -3.86 13.74 -6.77
CA VAL A 422 -3.60 14.41 -8.04
C VAL A 422 -4.83 15.22 -8.42
N LYS A 423 -4.65 16.47 -8.86
CA LYS A 423 -5.74 17.36 -9.31
C LYS A 423 -6.30 16.92 -10.67
N ILE A 424 -6.98 15.79 -10.66
CA ILE A 424 -7.43 15.06 -11.86
C ILE A 424 -8.42 15.90 -12.68
N ARG A 425 -9.37 16.58 -12.01
CA ARG A 425 -10.35 17.45 -12.68
C ARG A 425 -9.67 18.60 -13.40
N GLU A 426 -8.70 19.22 -12.76
CA GLU A 426 -7.99 20.37 -13.34
C GLU A 426 -7.06 19.94 -14.50
N LEU A 427 -6.43 18.76 -14.40
CA LEU A 427 -5.67 18.19 -15.53
C LEU A 427 -6.58 17.89 -16.73
N LYS A 428 -7.78 17.37 -16.48
CA LYS A 428 -8.78 17.17 -17.53
C LYS A 428 -9.21 18.49 -18.16
N ARG A 429 -9.45 19.51 -17.34
CA ARG A 429 -9.81 20.85 -17.82
C ARG A 429 -8.71 21.44 -18.70
N PHE A 430 -7.45 21.38 -18.25
CA PHE A 430 -6.30 21.80 -19.05
C PHE A 430 -6.31 21.13 -20.43
N LEU A 431 -6.42 19.82 -20.45
CA LEU A 431 -6.33 19.05 -21.70
C LEU A 431 -7.44 19.36 -22.69
N LEU A 432 -8.65 19.56 -22.20
CA LEU A 432 -9.82 19.87 -23.05
C LEU A 432 -9.76 21.30 -23.60
N GLU A 433 -9.35 22.27 -22.81
CA GLU A 433 -9.13 23.66 -23.28
C GLU A 433 -7.97 23.70 -24.28
N TYR A 434 -6.86 23.00 -23.99
CA TYR A 434 -5.75 22.86 -24.94
C TYR A 434 -6.21 22.24 -26.28
N GLY A 435 -6.99 21.16 -26.22
CA GLY A 435 -7.54 20.53 -27.41
C GLY A 435 -8.45 21.46 -28.24
N LYS A 436 -9.23 22.30 -27.53
CA LYS A 436 -10.05 23.32 -28.17
C LYS A 436 -9.20 24.38 -28.89
N GLU A 437 -8.12 24.87 -28.26
CA GLU A 437 -7.18 25.81 -28.87
C GLU A 437 -6.52 25.22 -30.12
N GLN A 438 -6.27 23.89 -30.13
CA GLN A 438 -5.72 23.16 -31.28
C GLN A 438 -6.78 22.80 -32.33
N GLY A 439 -8.04 23.16 -32.12
CA GLY A 439 -9.14 22.81 -33.03
C GLY A 439 -9.49 21.32 -33.07
N TRP A 440 -9.13 20.56 -32.04
CA TRP A 440 -9.44 19.13 -31.99
C TRP A 440 -10.93 18.90 -31.76
N LYS A 441 -11.46 17.89 -32.47
CA LYS A 441 -12.86 17.48 -32.33
C LYS A 441 -12.92 16.01 -31.90
N PRO A 442 -13.92 15.61 -31.09
CA PRO A 442 -14.14 14.18 -30.77
C PRO A 442 -14.43 13.38 -32.05
N ALA A 443 -13.92 12.16 -32.12
CA ALA A 443 -14.02 11.27 -33.29
C ALA A 443 -15.46 10.82 -33.63
N TRP A 444 -16.44 11.14 -32.81
CA TRP A 444 -17.83 10.69 -32.92
C TRP A 444 -18.73 11.53 -33.82
N ALA A 445 -18.28 12.64 -34.37
CA ALA A 445 -19.10 13.62 -35.05
C ALA A 445 -19.67 13.17 -36.41
N ASN A 446 -19.43 11.94 -36.89
CA ASN A 446 -19.76 11.51 -38.28
C ASN A 446 -20.28 10.07 -38.40
N ALA A 447 -21.08 9.57 -37.44
CA ALA A 447 -21.68 8.24 -37.59
C ALA A 447 -22.75 8.27 -38.69
N GLN A 448 -22.76 7.25 -39.58
CA GLN A 448 -23.83 7.06 -40.57
C GLN A 448 -25.10 6.64 -39.84
N SER A 449 -26.26 7.16 -40.31
CA SER A 449 -27.57 6.76 -39.78
C SER A 449 -27.81 5.26 -39.97
N ASN A 450 -28.27 4.62 -38.89
CA ASN A 450 -28.68 3.21 -38.86
C ASN A 450 -30.19 3.06 -39.18
N GLY A 451 -30.92 4.16 -39.43
CA GLY A 451 -32.34 4.20 -39.77
C GLY A 451 -33.31 4.14 -38.59
N HIS A 452 -32.80 3.95 -37.36
CA HIS A 452 -33.64 3.86 -36.16
C HIS A 452 -33.83 5.25 -35.52
N LYS A 453 -35.04 5.54 -35.06
CA LYS A 453 -35.42 6.83 -34.46
C LYS A 453 -35.72 6.72 -32.98
N VAL A 454 -35.08 7.59 -32.17
CA VAL A 454 -35.29 7.63 -30.72
C VAL A 454 -35.62 9.07 -30.29
N ALA A 455 -36.64 9.20 -29.45
CA ALA A 455 -36.98 10.46 -28.80
C ALA A 455 -36.40 10.52 -27.36
N VAL A 456 -35.96 11.72 -26.94
CA VAL A 456 -35.50 11.97 -25.58
C VAL A 456 -36.33 13.12 -25.02
N ILE A 457 -36.97 12.94 -23.89
CA ILE A 457 -37.77 13.97 -23.19
C ILE A 457 -36.92 14.58 -22.09
N GLY A 458 -36.53 15.83 -22.25
CA GLY A 458 -35.68 16.62 -21.38
C GLY A 458 -34.24 16.74 -21.89
N ALA A 459 -33.79 18.00 -22.05
CA ALA A 459 -32.43 18.38 -22.47
C ALA A 459 -31.52 18.72 -21.27
N GLY A 460 -31.74 18.08 -20.14
CA GLY A 460 -30.80 18.11 -18.99
C GLY A 460 -29.57 17.21 -19.23
N PRO A 461 -28.62 17.13 -18.28
CA PRO A 461 -27.36 16.35 -18.44
C PRO A 461 -27.60 14.88 -18.78
N CYS A 462 -28.69 14.27 -18.26
CA CYS A 462 -29.07 12.90 -18.55
C CYS A 462 -29.52 12.73 -20.01
N GLY A 463 -30.42 13.58 -20.48
CA GLY A 463 -30.95 13.52 -21.84
C GLY A 463 -29.90 13.88 -22.89
N LEU A 464 -29.08 14.92 -22.65
CA LEU A 464 -27.99 15.29 -23.54
C LEU A 464 -26.95 14.17 -23.68
N SER A 465 -26.63 13.49 -22.58
CA SER A 465 -25.70 12.34 -22.60
C SER A 465 -26.28 11.17 -23.38
N CYS A 466 -27.56 10.85 -23.18
CA CYS A 466 -28.26 9.81 -23.93
C CYS A 466 -28.28 10.13 -25.44
N ALA A 467 -28.65 11.34 -25.80
CA ALA A 467 -28.68 11.80 -27.20
C ALA A 467 -27.30 11.72 -27.86
N ALA A 468 -26.26 12.16 -27.16
CA ALA A 468 -24.88 12.08 -27.63
C ALA A 468 -24.41 10.65 -27.90
N GLU A 469 -24.69 9.72 -27.00
CA GLU A 469 -24.29 8.32 -27.18
C GLU A 469 -25.11 7.61 -28.28
N LEU A 470 -26.41 7.92 -28.40
CA LEU A 470 -27.25 7.38 -29.45
C LEU A 470 -26.80 7.87 -30.84
N VAL A 471 -26.52 9.17 -30.98
CA VAL A 471 -26.05 9.70 -32.28
C VAL A 471 -24.68 9.13 -32.68
N ARG A 472 -23.82 8.83 -31.71
CA ARG A 472 -22.57 8.09 -31.95
C ARG A 472 -22.83 6.68 -32.50
N GLY A 473 -23.92 6.06 -32.07
CA GLY A 473 -24.38 4.74 -32.56
C GLY A 473 -25.13 4.83 -33.91
N GLY A 474 -25.26 6.01 -34.50
CA GLY A 474 -25.93 6.21 -35.78
C GLY A 474 -27.47 6.38 -35.67
N TYR A 475 -28.04 6.54 -34.50
CA TYR A 475 -29.47 6.75 -34.29
C TYR A 475 -29.90 8.16 -34.73
N ASP A 476 -31.11 8.29 -35.28
CA ASP A 476 -31.76 9.56 -35.55
C ASP A 476 -32.42 10.03 -34.23
N VAL A 477 -31.84 11.03 -33.57
CA VAL A 477 -32.28 11.45 -32.24
C VAL A 477 -32.99 12.81 -32.26
N THR A 478 -34.16 12.89 -31.60
CA THR A 478 -34.85 14.16 -31.34
C THR A 478 -35.03 14.38 -29.85
N VAL A 479 -34.55 15.50 -29.34
CA VAL A 479 -34.65 15.90 -27.92
C VAL A 479 -35.75 16.95 -27.77
N TYR A 480 -36.74 16.68 -26.93
CA TYR A 480 -37.84 17.59 -26.57
C TYR A 480 -37.53 18.23 -25.22
N GLU A 481 -37.57 19.53 -25.14
CA GLU A 481 -37.26 20.28 -23.91
C GLU A 481 -38.40 21.33 -23.67
N LYS A 482 -38.92 21.36 -22.45
CA LYS A 482 -39.97 22.29 -22.07
C LYS A 482 -39.49 23.73 -21.94
N GLU A 483 -38.24 23.94 -21.57
CA GLU A 483 -37.63 25.27 -21.47
C GLU A 483 -37.18 25.79 -22.83
N ALA A 484 -36.89 27.09 -22.89
CA ALA A 484 -36.40 27.74 -24.09
C ALA A 484 -34.99 27.34 -24.51
N SER A 485 -34.22 26.70 -23.62
CA SER A 485 -32.83 26.30 -23.86
C SER A 485 -32.49 24.99 -23.17
N ALA A 486 -31.57 24.25 -23.74
CA ALA A 486 -31.06 23.02 -23.15
C ALA A 486 -30.20 23.30 -21.91
N GLY A 487 -30.08 22.30 -21.03
CA GLY A 487 -29.15 22.28 -19.90
C GLY A 487 -29.78 21.84 -18.57
N GLY A 488 -31.10 21.95 -18.42
CA GLY A 488 -31.78 21.59 -17.17
C GLY A 488 -31.10 22.17 -15.94
N ALA A 489 -30.79 21.35 -14.91
CA ALA A 489 -30.16 21.83 -13.70
C ALA A 489 -28.78 22.49 -13.90
N MET A 490 -28.03 22.16 -14.95
CA MET A 490 -26.77 22.86 -15.26
C MET A 490 -27.02 24.32 -15.67
N ARG A 491 -28.07 24.60 -16.42
CA ARG A 491 -28.38 25.96 -16.86
C ARG A 491 -29.10 26.75 -15.78
N TYR A 492 -30.10 26.11 -15.16
CA TYR A 492 -31.08 26.79 -14.31
C TYR A 492 -30.82 26.60 -12.81
N GLY A 493 -30.00 25.61 -12.41
CA GLY A 493 -29.75 25.30 -11.02
C GLY A 493 -28.36 25.68 -10.51
N ILE A 494 -27.32 25.64 -11.39
CA ILE A 494 -25.95 25.97 -11.03
C ILE A 494 -25.60 27.38 -11.49
N PRO A 495 -25.14 28.29 -10.60
CA PRO A 495 -24.72 29.64 -10.99
C PRO A 495 -23.48 29.61 -11.89
N ASP A 496 -23.32 30.56 -12.81
CA ASP A 496 -22.32 30.53 -13.89
C ASP A 496 -20.90 30.91 -13.48
N TYR A 497 -20.63 31.10 -12.19
CA TYR A 497 -19.30 31.39 -11.72
C TYR A 497 -18.30 30.22 -11.91
N ALA A 498 -18.78 29.03 -12.28
CA ALA A 498 -17.95 27.95 -12.77
C ALA A 498 -17.61 28.06 -14.27
N GLY A 499 -18.24 28.99 -15.01
CA GLY A 499 -18.01 29.20 -16.45
C GLY A 499 -18.55 28.11 -17.36
N HIS A 500 -19.54 27.35 -16.89
CA HIS A 500 -20.00 26.15 -17.56
C HIS A 500 -21.11 26.40 -18.60
N LYS A 501 -21.86 27.53 -18.52
CA LYS A 501 -22.98 27.79 -19.46
C LYS A 501 -22.51 27.98 -20.89
N ARG A 502 -21.40 28.69 -21.09
CA ARG A 502 -20.76 28.83 -22.40
C ARG A 502 -20.37 27.47 -23.00
N VAL A 503 -19.76 26.63 -22.17
CA VAL A 503 -19.35 25.26 -22.58
C VAL A 503 -20.57 24.39 -22.86
N LEU A 504 -21.65 24.53 -22.09
CA LEU A 504 -22.93 23.86 -22.33
C LEU A 504 -23.51 24.24 -23.71
N ASP A 505 -23.49 25.54 -24.06
CA ASP A 505 -23.96 26.01 -25.38
C ASP A 505 -23.10 25.44 -26.52
N GLU A 506 -21.77 25.42 -26.34
CA GLU A 506 -20.83 24.80 -27.30
C GLU A 506 -21.09 23.28 -27.49
N GLU A 507 -21.36 22.55 -26.41
CA GLU A 507 -21.70 21.10 -26.48
C GLU A 507 -23.05 20.89 -27.18
N VAL A 508 -24.06 21.71 -26.90
CA VAL A 508 -25.38 21.65 -27.56
C VAL A 508 -25.24 21.91 -29.07
N GLU A 509 -24.48 22.93 -29.45
CA GLU A 509 -24.22 23.22 -30.89
C GLU A 509 -23.43 22.07 -31.54
N GLY A 510 -22.48 21.47 -30.81
CA GLY A 510 -21.79 20.26 -31.27
C GLY A 510 -22.73 19.08 -31.50
N LEU A 511 -23.67 18.85 -30.61
CA LEU A 511 -24.71 17.82 -30.77
C LEU A 511 -25.64 18.08 -31.97
N LYS A 512 -26.05 19.36 -32.19
CA LYS A 512 -26.81 19.74 -33.36
C LYS A 512 -26.03 19.46 -34.66
N ALA A 513 -24.77 19.86 -34.68
CA ALA A 513 -23.88 19.59 -35.82
C ALA A 513 -23.67 18.06 -36.05
N GLY A 514 -23.71 17.27 -34.98
CA GLY A 514 -23.67 15.80 -35.00
C GLY A 514 -24.99 15.13 -35.41
N GLY A 515 -26.06 15.88 -35.64
CA GLY A 515 -27.33 15.38 -36.14
C GLY A 515 -28.48 15.28 -35.13
N VAL A 516 -28.26 15.68 -33.86
CA VAL A 516 -29.34 15.74 -32.85
C VAL A 516 -30.30 16.89 -33.16
N LYS A 517 -31.58 16.57 -33.25
CA LYS A 517 -32.65 17.56 -33.42
C LYS A 517 -33.15 18.00 -32.04
N PHE A 518 -33.35 19.32 -31.84
CA PHE A 518 -33.91 19.87 -30.62
C PHE A 518 -35.25 20.56 -30.90
N VAL A 519 -36.23 20.28 -30.05
CA VAL A 519 -37.54 20.93 -30.05
C VAL A 519 -37.71 21.56 -28.66
N PHE A 520 -37.53 22.91 -28.59
CA PHE A 520 -37.66 23.67 -27.36
C PHE A 520 -39.09 24.16 -27.15
N GLY A 521 -39.48 24.47 -25.90
CA GLY A 521 -40.83 24.84 -25.54
C GLY A 521 -41.85 23.72 -25.59
N ALA A 522 -41.38 22.47 -25.66
CA ALA A 522 -42.22 21.28 -25.81
C ALA A 522 -42.29 20.46 -24.49
N ASP A 523 -43.40 20.60 -23.80
CA ASP A 523 -43.71 19.85 -22.58
C ASP A 523 -44.49 18.58 -22.92
N ILE A 524 -43.78 17.46 -23.09
CA ILE A 524 -44.35 16.15 -23.48
C ILE A 524 -44.91 15.45 -22.21
N GLN A 525 -46.23 15.35 -22.13
CA GLN A 525 -46.92 14.67 -21.04
C GLN A 525 -47.36 13.22 -21.40
N ASP A 526 -47.42 12.86 -22.69
CA ASP A 526 -47.74 11.55 -23.22
C ASP A 526 -46.65 11.11 -24.20
N ALA A 527 -45.86 10.07 -23.79
CA ALA A 527 -44.76 9.53 -24.60
C ALA A 527 -45.30 8.66 -25.77
N ASP A 528 -46.48 8.03 -25.60
CA ASP A 528 -47.05 7.19 -26.64
C ASP A 528 -47.53 8.00 -27.87
N ALA A 529 -47.82 9.30 -27.70
CA ALA A 529 -48.10 10.19 -28.81
C ALA A 529 -46.94 10.37 -29.80
N LEU A 530 -45.70 10.06 -29.37
CA LEU A 530 -44.51 10.13 -30.24
C LEU A 530 -44.38 8.90 -31.17
N LYS A 531 -45.11 7.78 -30.91
CA LYS A 531 -45.13 6.61 -31.79
C LYS A 531 -45.59 6.98 -33.21
N GLN A 532 -46.58 7.84 -33.28
CA GLN A 532 -47.15 8.26 -34.58
C GLN A 532 -46.16 9.08 -35.41
N GLN A 533 -45.14 9.63 -34.74
CA GLN A 533 -44.04 10.35 -35.42
C GLN A 533 -42.91 9.41 -35.89
N GLY A 534 -43.06 8.09 -35.64
CA GLY A 534 -42.15 7.06 -36.11
C GLY A 534 -40.93 6.83 -35.18
N PHE A 535 -40.99 7.25 -33.92
CA PHE A 535 -39.97 6.90 -32.92
C PHE A 535 -40.19 5.45 -32.42
N GLU A 536 -39.10 4.68 -32.29
CA GLU A 536 -39.14 3.29 -31.84
C GLU A 536 -39.09 3.17 -30.33
N LYS A 537 -38.39 4.08 -29.66
CA LYS A 537 -38.29 4.20 -28.20
C LYS A 537 -38.28 5.67 -27.79
N VAL A 538 -38.73 5.92 -26.55
CA VAL A 538 -38.70 7.23 -25.90
C VAL A 538 -38.00 7.11 -24.58
N PHE A 539 -37.00 7.95 -24.36
CA PHE A 539 -36.29 8.02 -23.08
C PHE A 539 -36.79 9.23 -22.26
N ALA A 540 -37.30 8.96 -21.06
CA ALA A 540 -37.73 10.03 -20.12
C ALA A 540 -36.56 10.50 -19.25
N ALA A 541 -35.97 11.64 -19.59
CA ALA A 541 -34.88 12.29 -18.86
C ALA A 541 -35.34 13.61 -18.18
N VAL A 542 -36.55 13.61 -17.63
CA VAL A 542 -37.28 14.82 -17.15
C VAL A 542 -36.69 15.45 -15.87
N GLY A 543 -35.75 14.78 -15.22
CA GLY A 543 -35.14 15.27 -13.99
C GLY A 543 -36.13 15.43 -12.82
N ALA A 544 -35.62 15.88 -11.66
CA ALA A 544 -36.44 16.20 -10.49
C ALA A 544 -37.00 17.61 -10.63
N SER A 545 -38.22 17.76 -11.13
CA SER A 545 -38.84 19.05 -11.55
C SER A 545 -39.95 19.54 -10.63
N GLN A 546 -40.47 18.71 -9.70
CA GLN A 546 -41.53 19.08 -8.77
C GLN A 546 -41.01 19.17 -7.34
N PRO A 547 -41.19 20.33 -6.65
CA PRO A 547 -40.82 20.44 -5.24
C PRO A 547 -41.74 19.63 -4.34
N VAL A 548 -41.16 19.01 -3.31
CA VAL A 548 -41.86 18.47 -2.17
C VAL A 548 -41.56 19.43 -1.01
N TYR A 549 -42.50 20.32 -0.71
CA TYR A 549 -42.27 21.35 0.29
C TYR A 549 -42.10 20.73 1.68
N ALA A 550 -41.04 21.13 2.35
CA ALA A 550 -40.81 20.80 3.76
C ALA A 550 -41.80 21.58 4.64
N ALA A 551 -42.03 21.14 5.88
CA ALA A 551 -42.86 21.83 6.86
C ALA A 551 -42.28 23.17 7.37
N VAL A 552 -41.17 23.62 6.81
CA VAL A 552 -40.43 24.84 7.21
C VAL A 552 -40.80 25.95 6.24
N GLU A 553 -41.23 27.08 6.77
CA GLU A 553 -41.58 28.26 5.96
C GLU A 553 -40.33 28.92 5.38
N GLY A 554 -40.38 29.34 4.12
CA GLY A 554 -39.29 30.01 3.43
C GLY A 554 -39.43 29.98 1.91
N GLN A 555 -38.63 30.77 1.24
CA GLN A 555 -38.53 30.78 -0.21
C GLN A 555 -37.76 29.54 -0.68
N ASP A 556 -38.24 28.88 -1.70
CA ASP A 556 -37.55 27.73 -2.27
C ASP A 556 -36.20 28.11 -2.88
N ALA A 557 -35.11 27.46 -2.41
CA ALA A 557 -33.75 27.77 -2.82
C ALA A 557 -33.49 27.50 -4.31
N ARG A 558 -34.12 26.46 -4.89
CA ARG A 558 -33.94 26.13 -6.31
C ARG A 558 -34.71 27.10 -7.21
N GLN A 559 -35.88 27.58 -6.79
CA GLN A 559 -36.58 28.64 -7.50
C GLN A 559 -35.80 29.98 -7.43
N PHE A 560 -35.19 30.27 -6.29
CA PHE A 560 -34.29 31.42 -6.17
C PHE A 560 -33.11 31.30 -7.14
N LEU A 561 -32.43 30.14 -7.20
CA LEU A 561 -31.35 29.87 -8.15
C LEU A 561 -31.82 29.94 -9.61
N TYR A 562 -33.02 29.42 -9.94
CA TYR A 562 -33.59 29.50 -11.28
C TYR A 562 -33.71 30.97 -11.72
N ARG A 563 -34.28 31.84 -10.89
CA ARG A 563 -34.42 33.25 -11.18
C ARG A 563 -33.09 33.96 -11.41
N VAL A 564 -32.12 33.73 -10.53
CA VAL A 564 -30.73 34.22 -10.68
C VAL A 564 -30.11 33.76 -11.99
N ASN A 565 -30.28 32.51 -12.33
CA ASN A 565 -29.71 31.90 -13.54
C ASN A 565 -30.43 32.33 -14.82
N CYS A 566 -31.69 32.82 -14.75
CA CYS A 566 -32.40 33.48 -15.84
C CYS A 566 -32.03 34.98 -15.98
N GLY A 567 -31.07 35.45 -15.19
CA GLY A 567 -30.61 36.86 -15.25
C GLY A 567 -31.39 37.84 -14.37
N GLU A 568 -32.35 37.34 -13.57
CA GLU A 568 -33.03 38.17 -12.60
C GLU A 568 -32.07 38.52 -11.44
N LYS A 569 -32.32 39.65 -10.79
CA LYS A 569 -31.64 40.02 -9.54
C LYS A 569 -32.69 40.05 -8.41
N PRO A 570 -33.04 38.87 -7.86
CA PRO A 570 -33.92 38.79 -6.72
C PRO A 570 -33.44 39.69 -5.60
N LEU A 571 -34.37 40.43 -4.98
CA LEU A 571 -34.03 41.26 -3.84
C LEU A 571 -33.55 40.38 -2.71
N VAL A 572 -32.37 40.67 -2.20
CA VAL A 572 -31.77 40.04 -1.03
C VAL A 572 -31.49 41.14 -0.01
N CYS A 573 -32.00 41.00 1.19
CA CYS A 573 -31.88 42.00 2.25
C CYS A 573 -31.23 41.43 3.50
N GLY A 574 -30.37 42.21 4.12
CA GLY A 574 -29.88 42.00 5.46
C GLY A 574 -29.26 40.62 5.69
N SER A 575 -29.77 39.91 6.67
CA SER A 575 -29.32 38.57 7.05
C SER A 575 -30.16 37.48 6.39
N VAL A 576 -29.49 36.45 5.83
CA VAL A 576 -30.15 35.35 5.14
C VAL A 576 -29.83 34.03 5.84
N ALA A 577 -30.85 33.27 6.16
CA ALA A 577 -30.71 31.87 6.58
C ALA A 577 -31.01 30.94 5.40
N VAL A 578 -30.18 29.91 5.19
CA VAL A 578 -30.37 28.88 4.18
C VAL A 578 -30.50 27.54 4.88
N ILE A 579 -31.66 26.90 4.75
CA ILE A 579 -31.93 25.62 5.40
C ILE A 579 -31.73 24.50 4.39
N GLY A 580 -30.69 23.65 4.61
CA GLY A 580 -30.30 22.57 3.75
C GLY A 580 -28.80 22.34 3.72
N GLY A 581 -28.34 21.15 3.31
CA GLY A 581 -26.91 20.77 3.31
C GLY A 581 -26.39 20.33 1.94
N GLY A 582 -27.22 20.43 0.91
CA GLY A 582 -26.89 20.05 -0.46
C GLY A 582 -26.20 21.16 -1.26
N PHE A 583 -25.79 20.84 -2.49
CA PHE A 583 -25.16 21.79 -3.41
C PHE A 583 -26.03 23.02 -3.67
N ALA A 584 -27.35 22.81 -3.82
CA ALA A 584 -28.26 23.92 -4.08
C ALA A 584 -28.34 24.91 -2.90
N ALA A 585 -28.31 24.44 -1.66
CA ALA A 585 -28.27 25.32 -0.48
C ALA A 585 -26.98 26.17 -0.46
N VAL A 586 -25.83 25.55 -0.74
CA VAL A 586 -24.54 26.26 -0.77
C VAL A 586 -24.48 27.27 -1.94
N ASP A 587 -24.97 26.89 -3.11
CA ASP A 587 -25.04 27.80 -4.27
C ASP A 587 -26.01 28.95 -4.03
N ALA A 588 -27.15 28.70 -3.38
CA ALA A 588 -28.09 29.75 -3.00
C ALA A 588 -27.46 30.72 -1.99
N ALA A 589 -26.72 30.22 -1.01
CA ALA A 589 -25.99 31.04 -0.04
C ALA A 589 -24.94 31.94 -0.72
N ARG A 590 -24.14 31.37 -1.64
CA ARG A 590 -23.14 32.12 -2.42
C ARG A 590 -23.78 33.17 -3.33
N CYS A 591 -24.93 32.83 -3.92
CA CYS A 591 -25.72 33.83 -4.69
C CYS A 591 -26.26 34.95 -3.80
N ALA A 592 -26.73 34.66 -2.60
CA ALA A 592 -27.20 35.68 -1.67
C ALA A 592 -26.10 36.68 -1.29
N ILE A 593 -24.87 36.20 -1.03
CA ILE A 593 -23.69 37.07 -0.83
C ILE A 593 -23.49 38.03 -2.04
N ARG A 594 -23.49 37.49 -3.25
CA ARG A 594 -23.28 38.27 -4.50
C ARG A 594 -24.39 39.25 -4.78
N LEU A 595 -25.58 39.02 -4.30
CA LEU A 595 -26.74 39.90 -4.43
C LEU A 595 -26.84 40.91 -3.28
N GLY A 596 -25.87 40.92 -2.34
CA GLY A 596 -25.75 41.99 -1.34
C GLY A 596 -26.26 41.63 0.06
N ALA A 597 -26.42 40.33 0.39
CA ALA A 597 -26.68 39.92 1.78
C ALA A 597 -25.56 40.42 2.69
N LYS A 598 -25.92 40.95 3.88
CA LYS A 598 -24.96 41.38 4.90
C LYS A 598 -24.30 40.18 5.63
N SER A 599 -25.08 39.14 5.83
CA SER A 599 -24.63 37.87 6.41
C SER A 599 -25.47 36.72 5.86
N VAL A 600 -24.84 35.56 5.66
CA VAL A 600 -25.50 34.33 5.22
C VAL A 600 -25.08 33.16 6.11
N THR A 601 -26.07 32.45 6.63
CA THR A 601 -25.82 31.25 7.46
C THR A 601 -26.58 30.07 6.87
N VAL A 602 -25.85 28.99 6.62
CA VAL A 602 -26.42 27.70 6.18
C VAL A 602 -26.60 26.79 7.42
N LEU A 603 -27.84 26.33 7.62
CA LEU A 603 -28.22 25.41 8.69
C LEU A 603 -28.54 24.03 8.10
N TYR A 604 -27.94 23.01 8.67
CA TYR A 604 -28.14 21.63 8.23
C TYR A 604 -28.33 20.68 9.41
N SER A 605 -29.39 19.87 9.35
CA SER A 605 -29.73 18.93 10.43
C SER A 605 -28.77 17.75 10.56
N GLY A 606 -28.07 17.41 9.48
CA GLY A 606 -27.05 16.38 9.45
C GLY A 606 -25.61 16.92 9.64
N ALA A 607 -24.65 16.02 9.43
CA ALA A 607 -23.25 16.40 9.28
C ALA A 607 -22.92 16.63 7.81
N PHE A 608 -22.13 17.65 7.52
CA PHE A 608 -21.70 17.93 6.15
C PHE A 608 -20.78 16.84 5.60
N SER A 609 -20.94 16.55 4.32
CA SER A 609 -20.13 15.59 3.59
C SER A 609 -18.63 15.95 3.64
N LYS A 610 -17.80 14.92 3.72
CA LYS A 610 -16.32 15.03 3.69
C LYS A 610 -15.72 14.74 2.30
N ARG A 611 -16.54 14.52 1.28
CA ARG A 611 -16.07 14.32 -0.10
C ARG A 611 -15.42 15.61 -0.63
N SER A 612 -14.37 15.45 -1.43
CA SER A 612 -13.55 16.58 -1.90
C SER A 612 -14.39 17.68 -2.58
N GLY A 613 -15.31 17.33 -3.46
CA GLY A 613 -16.17 18.32 -4.14
C GLY A 613 -17.08 19.11 -3.19
N ASP A 614 -17.65 18.45 -2.17
CA ASP A 614 -18.50 19.10 -1.17
C ASP A 614 -17.67 19.99 -0.24
N VAL A 615 -16.47 19.54 0.12
CA VAL A 615 -15.52 20.31 0.95
C VAL A 615 -15.01 21.53 0.19
N GLU A 616 -14.66 21.39 -1.10
CA GLU A 616 -14.21 22.50 -1.95
C GLU A 616 -15.27 23.58 -2.03
N GLN A 617 -16.52 23.22 -2.37
CA GLN A 617 -17.62 24.17 -2.48
C GLN A 617 -17.90 24.92 -1.16
N ARG A 618 -17.92 24.21 -0.02
CA ARG A 618 -18.08 24.84 1.29
C ARG A 618 -16.92 25.75 1.66
N LYS A 619 -15.69 25.32 1.40
CA LYS A 619 -14.49 26.15 1.64
C LYS A 619 -14.58 27.46 0.87
N GLU A 620 -14.91 27.38 -0.43
CA GLU A 620 -15.08 28.57 -1.25
C GLU A 620 -16.18 29.48 -0.72
N ALA A 621 -17.32 28.93 -0.28
CA ALA A 621 -18.40 29.67 0.33
C ALA A 621 -18.01 30.34 1.66
N GLN A 622 -17.25 29.63 2.51
CA GLN A 622 -16.72 30.18 3.77
C GLN A 622 -15.76 31.34 3.53
N GLU A 623 -14.85 31.20 2.57
CA GLU A 623 -13.94 32.28 2.15
C GLU A 623 -14.72 33.52 1.61
N GLU A 624 -15.88 33.32 1.01
CA GLU A 624 -16.79 34.36 0.54
C GLU A 624 -17.63 34.97 1.66
N GLY A 625 -17.57 34.44 2.90
CA GLY A 625 -18.26 34.95 4.08
C GLY A 625 -19.53 34.19 4.50
N VAL A 626 -19.79 33.00 3.95
CA VAL A 626 -20.92 32.17 4.37
C VAL A 626 -20.56 31.40 5.64
N MET A 627 -21.41 31.43 6.66
CA MET A 627 -21.32 30.65 7.87
C MET A 627 -22.06 29.32 7.71
N PHE A 628 -21.57 28.25 8.36
CA PHE A 628 -22.14 26.91 8.32
C PHE A 628 -22.39 26.38 9.72
N LEU A 629 -23.63 25.92 9.98
CA LEU A 629 -24.04 25.25 11.22
C LEU A 629 -24.54 23.84 10.87
N GLU A 630 -23.82 22.83 11.34
CA GLU A 630 -24.23 21.43 11.19
C GLU A 630 -24.92 20.92 12.47
N LYS A 631 -25.68 19.82 12.32
CA LYS A 631 -26.47 19.23 13.41
C LYS A 631 -27.44 20.21 14.05
N ALA A 632 -28.03 21.07 13.23
CA ALA A 632 -29.13 21.95 13.62
C ALA A 632 -30.46 21.17 13.48
N GLU A 633 -30.95 20.64 14.60
CA GLU A 633 -32.15 19.80 14.65
C GLU A 633 -33.42 20.65 14.95
N ASP A 634 -34.59 20.12 14.67
CA ASP A 634 -35.89 20.71 14.99
C ASP A 634 -36.02 22.18 14.47
N ILE A 635 -35.55 22.42 13.24
CA ILE A 635 -35.55 23.76 12.66
C ILE A 635 -36.99 24.22 12.42
N THR A 636 -37.34 25.34 12.98
CA THR A 636 -38.62 26.05 12.78
C THR A 636 -38.39 27.48 12.38
N VAL A 637 -39.33 28.06 11.61
CA VAL A 637 -39.27 29.44 11.16
C VAL A 637 -40.61 30.13 11.53
N SER A 638 -40.53 31.26 12.19
CA SER A 638 -41.68 32.10 12.54
C SER A 638 -41.23 33.54 12.75
N ASP A 639 -41.96 34.51 12.18
CA ASP A 639 -41.80 35.96 12.39
C ASP A 639 -40.34 36.46 12.18
N GLY A 640 -39.66 35.99 11.14
CA GLY A 640 -38.26 36.35 10.84
C GLY A 640 -37.25 35.75 11.78
N LYS A 641 -37.64 34.72 12.52
CA LYS A 641 -36.74 33.97 13.44
C LYS A 641 -36.65 32.53 13.01
N VAL A 642 -35.40 32.02 13.00
CA VAL A 642 -35.12 30.61 12.83
C VAL A 642 -34.70 30.05 14.18
N THR A 643 -35.49 29.11 14.71
CA THR A 643 -35.20 28.42 15.98
C THR A 643 -34.79 26.98 15.67
N PHE A 644 -33.75 26.50 16.32
CA PHE A 644 -33.21 25.15 16.11
C PHE A 644 -32.50 24.64 17.39
N ARG A 645 -32.30 23.33 17.46
CA ARG A 645 -31.55 22.71 18.56
C ARG A 645 -30.19 22.30 18.08
N GLN A 646 -29.14 22.62 18.87
CA GLN A 646 -27.78 22.19 18.61
C GLN A 646 -27.08 21.81 19.93
N GLY A 647 -26.54 20.62 19.99
CA GLY A 647 -25.88 20.14 21.23
C GLY A 647 -26.80 20.08 22.45
N GLY A 648 -28.11 19.94 22.26
CA GLY A 648 -29.14 19.92 23.32
C GLY A 648 -29.67 21.30 23.76
N ALA A 649 -29.05 22.37 23.29
CA ALA A 649 -29.52 23.73 23.55
C ALA A 649 -30.45 24.20 22.41
N GLU A 650 -31.50 24.94 22.76
CA GLU A 650 -32.33 25.65 21.81
C GLU A 650 -31.72 27.03 21.51
N LEU A 651 -31.51 27.32 20.25
CA LEU A 651 -30.91 28.53 19.75
C LEU A 651 -31.88 29.23 18.80
N THR A 652 -31.89 30.58 18.79
CA THR A 652 -32.69 31.37 17.88
C THR A 652 -31.80 32.40 17.19
N MET A 653 -31.92 32.48 15.88
CA MET A 653 -31.31 33.54 15.08
C MET A 653 -32.39 34.37 14.39
N VAL A 654 -32.20 35.70 14.34
CA VAL A 654 -33.04 36.59 13.59
C VAL A 654 -32.50 36.71 12.17
N CYS A 655 -33.33 36.61 11.18
CA CYS A 655 -32.96 36.72 9.77
C CYS A 655 -34.06 37.50 9.00
N ASP A 656 -33.61 38.25 7.98
CA ASP A 656 -34.50 39.04 7.14
C ASP A 656 -35.12 38.20 6.01
N GLN A 657 -34.43 37.07 5.66
CA GLN A 657 -34.87 36.17 4.61
C GLN A 657 -34.48 34.73 4.90
N VAL A 658 -35.34 33.79 4.57
CA VAL A 658 -35.09 32.32 4.68
C VAL A 658 -35.23 31.69 3.31
N LEU A 659 -34.19 30.93 2.93
CA LEU A 659 -34.18 30.05 1.75
C LEU A 659 -34.18 28.59 2.22
N VAL A 660 -35.01 27.75 1.58
CA VAL A 660 -35.14 26.32 1.94
C VAL A 660 -34.80 25.45 0.73
N ASP A 661 -33.83 24.56 0.88
CA ASP A 661 -33.50 23.56 -0.14
C ASP A 661 -34.47 22.38 -0.01
N ASN A 662 -35.61 22.51 -0.61
CA ASN A 662 -36.64 21.49 -0.63
C ASN A 662 -36.22 20.28 -1.46
N PRO A 663 -36.64 19.04 -1.09
CA PRO A 663 -36.53 17.89 -1.98
C PRO A 663 -37.38 18.09 -3.27
N TYR A 664 -36.91 17.50 -4.35
CA TYR A 664 -37.58 17.49 -5.63
C TYR A 664 -37.76 16.07 -6.15
N VAL A 665 -38.89 15.81 -6.83
CA VAL A 665 -39.20 14.53 -7.47
C VAL A 665 -39.42 14.72 -8.97
N ALA A 666 -39.25 13.62 -9.72
CA ALA A 666 -39.54 13.62 -11.16
C ALA A 666 -41.06 13.51 -11.40
N LYS A 667 -41.57 14.32 -12.32
CA LYS A 667 -42.87 14.10 -12.90
C LYS A 667 -42.70 13.40 -14.24
N LEU A 668 -43.01 12.09 -14.26
CA LEU A 668 -42.86 11.28 -15.46
C LEU A 668 -44.03 11.50 -16.45
N PRO A 669 -43.75 11.48 -17.75
CA PRO A 669 -44.82 11.41 -18.75
C PRO A 669 -45.53 10.06 -18.68
N GLN A 670 -46.75 10.00 -19.15
CA GLN A 670 -47.49 8.75 -19.37
C GLN A 670 -46.92 8.01 -20.57
N GLY A 671 -46.98 6.69 -20.58
CA GLY A 671 -46.54 5.87 -21.71
C GLY A 671 -46.46 4.39 -21.35
N SER A 672 -46.55 3.50 -22.33
CA SER A 672 -46.44 2.05 -22.15
C SER A 672 -45.01 1.64 -21.78
N GLU A 673 -44.83 0.68 -20.89
CA GLU A 673 -43.52 0.19 -20.43
C GLU A 673 -42.61 -0.34 -21.58
N ASP A 674 -43.23 -0.91 -22.61
CA ASP A 674 -42.51 -1.41 -23.78
C ASP A 674 -41.90 -0.31 -24.64
N TYR A 675 -42.39 0.90 -24.51
CA TYR A 675 -42.02 2.05 -25.35
C TYR A 675 -41.25 3.12 -24.58
N LEU A 676 -41.70 3.43 -23.38
CA LEU A 676 -41.08 4.44 -22.51
C LEU A 676 -39.95 3.83 -21.69
N VAL A 677 -38.74 4.33 -21.90
CA VAL A 677 -37.55 3.92 -21.16
C VAL A 677 -37.26 4.91 -20.05
N MET A 678 -36.95 4.44 -18.86
CA MET A 678 -36.60 5.26 -17.69
C MET A 678 -35.30 4.76 -17.07
N SER A 679 -34.48 5.67 -16.53
CA SER A 679 -33.31 5.26 -15.79
C SER A 679 -33.69 4.76 -14.39
N SER A 680 -33.21 3.58 -14.03
CA SER A 680 -33.33 3.04 -12.67
C SER A 680 -32.24 3.56 -11.72
N GLN A 681 -31.32 4.38 -12.20
CA GLN A 681 -30.19 4.87 -11.39
C GLN A 681 -30.57 6.05 -10.52
N LYS A 682 -30.11 6.06 -9.26
CA LYS A 682 -30.23 7.21 -8.36
C LYS A 682 -29.36 8.36 -8.85
N ILE A 683 -29.98 9.43 -9.31
CA ILE A 683 -29.30 10.64 -9.77
C ILE A 683 -29.15 11.60 -8.58
N THR A 684 -27.91 11.90 -8.19
CA THR A 684 -27.60 12.76 -7.05
C THR A 684 -26.81 14.02 -7.44
N ASN A 685 -26.21 14.02 -8.62
CA ASN A 685 -25.41 15.14 -9.15
C ASN A 685 -25.30 15.04 -10.68
N VAL A 686 -24.65 16.01 -11.30
CA VAL A 686 -24.53 16.11 -12.77
C VAL A 686 -23.82 14.87 -13.35
N ILE A 687 -22.75 14.37 -12.73
CA ILE A 687 -22.00 13.24 -13.26
C ILE A 687 -22.82 11.94 -13.23
N SER A 688 -23.60 11.72 -12.17
CA SER A 688 -24.50 10.56 -12.11
C SER A 688 -25.64 10.67 -13.14
N ALA A 689 -26.09 11.88 -13.46
CA ALA A 689 -27.06 12.11 -14.51
C ALA A 689 -26.49 11.79 -15.91
N ILE A 690 -25.29 12.25 -16.20
CA ILE A 690 -24.60 11.93 -17.46
C ILE A 690 -24.40 10.41 -17.60
N THR A 691 -23.99 9.73 -16.50
CA THR A 691 -23.85 8.26 -16.50
C THR A 691 -25.17 7.55 -16.76
N ALA A 692 -26.26 8.01 -16.14
CA ALA A 692 -27.61 7.46 -16.35
C ALA A 692 -28.02 7.56 -17.82
N GLY A 693 -27.76 8.71 -18.46
CA GLY A 693 -28.03 8.90 -19.90
C GLY A 693 -27.23 7.98 -20.80
N LYS A 694 -25.93 7.81 -20.52
CA LYS A 694 -25.07 6.89 -21.25
C LYS A 694 -25.57 5.44 -21.14
N ASN A 695 -25.92 5.00 -19.93
CA ASN A 695 -26.41 3.64 -19.71
C ASN A 695 -27.78 3.40 -20.36
N ALA A 696 -28.64 4.45 -20.36
CA ALA A 696 -29.92 4.42 -21.07
C ALA A 696 -29.72 4.24 -22.58
N ALA A 697 -28.79 4.97 -23.19
CA ALA A 697 -28.48 4.82 -24.60
C ALA A 697 -28.03 3.38 -24.96
N ALA A 698 -27.14 2.81 -24.16
CA ALA A 698 -26.70 1.42 -24.35
C ALA A 698 -27.84 0.40 -24.16
N GLY A 699 -28.75 0.66 -23.20
CA GLY A 699 -29.93 -0.16 -23.00
C GLY A 699 -30.92 -0.06 -24.17
N ILE A 700 -31.18 1.14 -24.68
CA ILE A 700 -32.03 1.37 -25.85
C ILE A 700 -31.49 0.66 -27.09
N ASP A 701 -30.17 0.76 -27.33
CA ASP A 701 -29.51 0.07 -28.45
C ASP A 701 -29.77 -1.44 -28.41
N LYS A 702 -29.62 -2.06 -27.22
CA LYS A 702 -29.90 -3.49 -27.03
C LYS A 702 -31.37 -3.83 -27.23
N MET A 703 -32.29 -3.02 -26.67
CA MET A 703 -33.73 -3.22 -26.82
C MET A 703 -34.16 -3.14 -28.30
N ILE A 704 -33.64 -2.23 -29.08
CA ILE A 704 -33.94 -2.09 -30.51
C ILE A 704 -33.40 -3.29 -31.30
N ARG A 705 -32.27 -3.83 -30.89
CA ARG A 705 -31.70 -5.06 -31.51
C ARG A 705 -32.36 -6.35 -31.03
N GLY A 706 -33.32 -6.28 -30.10
CA GLY A 706 -34.00 -7.46 -29.55
C GLY A 706 -33.15 -8.25 -28.55
N GLU A 707 -32.11 -7.66 -27.99
CA GLU A 707 -31.27 -8.26 -26.98
C GLU A 707 -31.80 -7.98 -25.55
N GLU A 708 -31.47 -8.86 -24.60
CA GLU A 708 -31.76 -8.59 -23.18
C GLU A 708 -30.99 -7.36 -22.70
N ALA A 709 -31.72 -6.38 -22.21
CA ALA A 709 -31.15 -5.10 -21.82
C ALA A 709 -31.24 -4.86 -20.31
N SER A 710 -30.15 -4.38 -19.73
CA SER A 710 -30.12 -3.87 -18.38
C SER A 710 -29.71 -2.40 -18.40
N LEU A 711 -30.53 -1.55 -17.77
CA LEU A 711 -30.24 -0.13 -17.58
C LEU A 711 -29.39 0.13 -16.32
N GLN A 712 -28.92 -0.93 -15.66
CA GLN A 712 -28.10 -0.82 -14.44
C GLN A 712 -26.65 -0.43 -14.78
N SER A 713 -25.99 0.20 -13.82
CA SER A 713 -24.59 0.57 -13.94
C SER A 713 -23.70 -0.65 -14.20
N VAL A 714 -22.64 -0.43 -14.95
CA VAL A 714 -21.52 -1.37 -15.07
C VAL A 714 -21.09 -1.81 -13.67
N GLY A 715 -20.93 -3.12 -13.46
CA GLY A 715 -20.62 -3.72 -12.15
C GLY A 715 -19.38 -3.14 -11.49
N THR A 716 -19.23 -3.41 -10.20
CA THR A 716 -18.08 -2.95 -9.40
C THR A 716 -16.77 -3.44 -10.01
N VAL A 717 -15.92 -2.51 -10.37
CA VAL A 717 -14.57 -2.80 -10.89
C VAL A 717 -13.63 -3.07 -9.71
N LYS A 718 -12.96 -4.21 -9.72
CA LYS A 718 -11.93 -4.53 -8.71
C LYS A 718 -10.74 -3.59 -8.87
N THR A 719 -10.27 -3.04 -7.75
CA THR A 719 -9.15 -2.09 -7.74
C THR A 719 -7.87 -2.71 -7.20
N VAL A 720 -6.75 -2.11 -7.56
CA VAL A 720 -5.43 -2.47 -7.01
C VAL A 720 -5.36 -2.21 -5.52
N ASN A 721 -4.54 -2.98 -4.82
CA ASN A 721 -4.28 -2.79 -3.40
C ASN A 721 -3.45 -1.51 -3.19
N ALA A 722 -4.01 -0.57 -2.42
CA ALA A 722 -3.36 0.73 -2.17
C ALA A 722 -2.02 0.59 -1.44
N GLU A 723 -1.90 -0.35 -0.51
CA GLU A 723 -0.65 -0.60 0.21
C GLU A 723 0.45 -1.11 -0.71
N MET A 724 0.13 -2.03 -1.62
CA MET A 724 1.08 -2.54 -2.60
C MET A 724 1.59 -1.42 -3.54
N VAL A 725 0.71 -0.50 -3.92
CA VAL A 725 1.10 0.67 -4.74
C VAL A 725 2.03 1.60 -3.95
N ARG A 726 1.72 1.92 -2.69
CA ARG A 726 2.58 2.74 -1.82
C ARG A 726 3.96 2.11 -1.64
N ARG A 727 4.00 0.81 -1.34
CA ARG A 727 5.25 0.06 -1.16
C ARG A 727 6.10 0.07 -2.43
N ARG A 728 5.50 -0.14 -3.60
CA ARG A 728 6.20 -0.06 -4.90
C ARG A 728 6.84 1.29 -5.11
N THR A 729 6.20 2.37 -4.70
CA THR A 729 6.68 3.75 -4.88
C THR A 729 7.56 4.23 -3.72
N GLY A 730 7.92 3.36 -2.78
CA GLY A 730 8.81 3.67 -1.65
C GLY A 730 8.24 4.67 -0.67
N TYR A 731 6.91 4.84 -0.60
CA TYR A 731 6.19 5.83 0.24
C TYR A 731 6.67 7.28 0.01
N LEU A 732 7.27 7.56 -1.15
CA LEU A 732 7.85 8.87 -1.44
C LEU A 732 6.78 9.96 -1.50
N LYS A 733 6.90 10.93 -0.60
CA LYS A 733 6.20 12.20 -0.68
C LYS A 733 6.86 13.05 -1.77
N ARG A 734 6.06 13.81 -2.48
CA ARG A 734 6.55 14.84 -3.42
C ARG A 734 5.93 16.16 -3.01
N ASP A 735 6.67 17.23 -3.17
CA ASP A 735 6.14 18.56 -2.90
C ASP A 735 4.85 18.77 -3.65
N VAL A 736 3.80 19.00 -2.89
CA VAL A 736 2.54 19.48 -3.42
C VAL A 736 2.79 20.94 -3.79
N ASN A 737 2.98 21.20 -5.07
CA ASN A 737 3.04 22.57 -5.53
C ASN A 737 1.60 23.10 -5.51
N PRO A 738 1.23 24.00 -4.60
CA PRO A 738 -0.10 24.57 -4.59
C PRO A 738 -0.22 25.45 -5.83
N VAL A 739 -0.83 24.91 -6.88
CA VAL A 739 -1.21 25.72 -8.03
C VAL A 739 -2.46 26.47 -7.63
N GLU A 740 -2.33 27.78 -7.44
CA GLU A 740 -3.48 28.65 -7.17
C GLU A 740 -4.25 28.89 -8.46
N LEU A 741 -5.43 28.32 -8.54
CA LEU A 741 -6.29 28.39 -9.73
C LEU A 741 -7.46 29.36 -9.53
N ASN A 742 -7.88 29.55 -8.29
CA ASN A 742 -9.02 30.43 -7.96
C ASN A 742 -8.57 31.89 -7.86
N ALA A 743 -9.39 32.80 -8.32
CA ALA A 743 -9.28 34.22 -7.96
C ALA A 743 -9.45 34.39 -6.43
N LYS A 744 -8.96 35.51 -5.89
CA LYS A 744 -9.15 35.84 -4.47
C LYS A 744 -10.62 35.91 -4.10
N ALA A 745 -10.97 35.58 -2.88
CA ALA A 745 -12.35 35.57 -2.42
C ALA A 745 -13.05 36.92 -2.63
N GLU A 746 -12.33 38.01 -2.39
CA GLU A 746 -12.84 39.38 -2.57
C GLU A 746 -13.24 39.68 -4.03
N GLU A 747 -12.52 39.15 -4.99
CA GLU A 747 -12.77 39.32 -6.41
C GLU A 747 -13.95 38.48 -6.88
N ARG A 748 -13.96 37.19 -6.48
CA ARG A 748 -14.94 36.20 -6.95
C ARG A 748 -16.35 36.36 -6.36
N LYS A 749 -16.50 37.05 -5.20
CA LYS A 749 -17.80 37.31 -4.57
C LYS A 749 -18.56 38.51 -5.16
N VAL A 750 -17.94 39.29 -6.06
CA VAL A 750 -18.54 40.53 -6.59
C VAL A 750 -19.50 40.25 -7.74
N GLY A 751 -19.30 39.16 -8.49
CA GLY A 751 -20.10 38.84 -9.68
C GLY A 751 -20.28 37.35 -9.91
N PHE A 752 -20.83 37.00 -11.07
CA PHE A 752 -21.08 35.63 -11.47
C PHE A 752 -20.16 35.17 -12.59
N ASP A 753 -19.10 35.92 -12.89
CA ASP A 753 -18.11 35.53 -13.88
C ASP A 753 -17.23 34.37 -13.39
N ALA A 754 -16.73 33.57 -14.34
CA ALA A 754 -15.81 32.46 -14.04
C ALA A 754 -14.53 33.00 -13.39
N TYR A 755 -14.19 32.48 -12.25
CA TYR A 755 -13.05 32.93 -11.44
C TYR A 755 -11.87 31.96 -11.38
N LYS A 756 -12.00 30.78 -11.96
CA LYS A 756 -10.97 29.77 -11.93
C LYS A 756 -10.20 29.75 -13.25
N ARG A 757 -8.88 29.98 -13.20
CA ARG A 757 -8.02 29.85 -14.38
C ARG A 757 -7.69 28.40 -14.73
N VAL A 758 -7.22 28.17 -15.94
CA VAL A 758 -6.70 26.87 -16.39
C VAL A 758 -5.22 26.74 -16.03
N MET A 759 -4.74 25.52 -15.78
CA MET A 759 -3.32 25.25 -15.61
C MET A 759 -2.54 25.58 -16.88
N THR A 760 -1.32 26.08 -16.73
CA THR A 760 -0.36 26.12 -17.84
C THR A 760 0.14 24.71 -18.17
N ALA A 761 0.71 24.49 -19.35
CA ALA A 761 1.28 23.21 -19.74
C ALA A 761 2.37 22.71 -18.75
N ALA A 762 3.22 23.62 -18.27
CA ALA A 762 4.25 23.27 -17.28
C ALA A 762 3.65 22.84 -15.93
N GLU A 763 2.61 23.55 -15.44
CA GLU A 763 1.90 23.16 -14.22
C GLU A 763 1.19 21.83 -14.38
N ALA A 764 0.59 21.56 -15.53
CA ALA A 764 -0.10 20.31 -15.83
C ALA A 764 0.86 19.11 -15.90
N VAL A 765 2.01 19.25 -16.55
CA VAL A 765 3.06 18.22 -16.59
C VAL A 765 3.57 17.93 -15.19
N LYS A 766 3.87 18.99 -14.39
CA LYS A 766 4.35 18.83 -13.01
C LYS A 766 3.33 18.10 -12.14
N GLU A 767 2.06 18.47 -12.21
CA GLU A 767 0.98 17.84 -11.45
C GLU A 767 0.75 16.39 -11.90
N ALA A 768 0.70 16.15 -13.21
CA ALA A 768 0.52 14.82 -13.78
C ALA A 768 1.67 13.85 -13.40
N SER A 769 2.89 14.34 -13.28
CA SER A 769 4.08 13.58 -12.88
C SER A 769 4.01 13.07 -11.42
N ARG A 770 3.08 13.56 -10.60
CA ARG A 770 2.84 13.06 -9.25
C ARG A 770 2.06 11.74 -9.23
N CYS A 771 1.44 11.35 -10.34
CA CYS A 771 0.63 10.13 -10.43
C CYS A 771 1.45 8.89 -10.09
N LEU A 772 0.87 7.97 -9.28
CA LEU A 772 1.52 6.72 -8.88
C LEU A 772 1.37 5.59 -9.91
N ASN A 773 0.75 5.83 -11.06
CA ASN A 773 0.56 4.83 -12.12
C ASN A 773 -0.10 3.54 -11.59
N CYS A 774 -1.23 3.68 -10.90
CA CYS A 774 -1.99 2.56 -10.39
C CYS A 774 -2.64 1.76 -11.53
N GLY A 775 -2.82 0.44 -11.33
CA GLY A 775 -3.43 -0.42 -12.34
C GLY A 775 -2.44 -0.96 -13.38
N CYS A 776 -2.95 -1.78 -14.30
CA CYS A 776 -2.20 -2.38 -15.40
C CYS A 776 -2.21 -1.49 -16.67
N GLY A 777 -1.81 -2.04 -17.80
CA GLY A 777 -1.85 -1.35 -19.11
C GLY A 777 -0.98 -0.10 -19.13
N GLU A 778 -1.57 1.03 -19.47
CA GLU A 778 -0.89 2.34 -19.48
C GLU A 778 -0.49 2.84 -18.08
N GLY A 779 -0.88 2.14 -17.01
CA GLY A 779 -0.55 2.49 -15.63
C GLY A 779 0.85 2.02 -15.21
N CYS A 780 0.91 0.90 -14.47
CA CYS A 780 2.10 0.44 -13.76
C CYS A 780 3.28 0.04 -14.65
N GLN A 781 3.07 -0.76 -15.68
CA GLN A 781 4.06 -1.30 -16.63
C GLN A 781 5.32 -1.94 -16.02
N LEU A 782 5.33 -2.26 -14.73
CA LEU A 782 6.51 -2.84 -14.07
C LEU A 782 6.96 -4.14 -14.75
N CYS A 783 6.02 -5.02 -15.12
CA CYS A 783 6.32 -6.27 -15.83
C CYS A 783 7.06 -6.03 -17.16
N LYS A 784 6.69 -4.97 -17.91
CA LYS A 784 7.36 -4.57 -19.15
C LYS A 784 8.76 -4.02 -18.86
N THR A 785 8.91 -3.21 -17.82
CA THR A 785 10.18 -2.56 -17.48
C THR A 785 11.26 -3.55 -17.03
N ILE A 786 10.86 -4.61 -16.30
CA ILE A 786 11.81 -5.58 -15.74
C ILE A 786 12.07 -6.79 -16.64
N CYS A 787 11.32 -6.95 -17.74
CA CYS A 787 11.48 -8.11 -18.63
C CYS A 787 12.66 -7.91 -19.58
N THR A 788 13.65 -8.79 -19.48
CA THR A 788 14.83 -8.80 -20.34
C THR A 788 14.54 -9.28 -21.76
N ASP A 789 13.49 -10.08 -21.93
CA ASP A 789 13.07 -10.68 -23.20
C ASP A 789 11.96 -9.89 -23.90
N PHE A 790 11.56 -8.76 -23.32
CA PHE A 790 10.54 -7.85 -23.87
C PHE A 790 9.21 -8.53 -24.21
N ALA A 791 8.83 -9.56 -23.48
CA ALA A 791 7.60 -10.30 -23.69
C ALA A 791 6.32 -9.51 -23.35
N PRO A 792 6.27 -8.68 -22.26
CA PRO A 792 5.08 -7.91 -21.92
C PRO A 792 4.86 -6.70 -22.83
N GLU A 793 3.64 -6.55 -23.34
CA GLU A 793 3.18 -5.41 -24.12
C GLU A 793 1.85 -4.88 -23.62
N VAL A 794 1.61 -3.58 -23.85
CA VAL A 794 0.34 -2.91 -23.54
C VAL A 794 -0.57 -3.09 -24.74
N ILE A 795 -1.75 -3.68 -24.54
CA ILE A 795 -2.75 -3.86 -25.61
C ILE A 795 -3.99 -2.97 -25.43
N ASP A 796 -4.26 -2.52 -24.21
CA ASP A 796 -5.31 -1.54 -23.91
C ASP A 796 -4.96 -0.80 -22.61
N THR A 797 -5.74 0.22 -22.29
CA THR A 797 -5.49 1.14 -21.16
C THR A 797 -5.30 0.46 -19.81
N ASP A 798 -5.90 -0.71 -19.58
CA ASP A 798 -5.79 -1.51 -18.35
C ASP A 798 -5.22 -2.91 -18.60
N THR A 799 -4.83 -3.25 -19.79
CA THR A 799 -4.52 -4.63 -20.17
C THR A 799 -3.08 -4.76 -20.67
N MET A 800 -2.38 -5.71 -20.10
CA MET A 800 -1.08 -6.18 -20.56
C MET A 800 -1.26 -7.55 -21.18
N HIS A 801 -0.50 -7.82 -22.24
CA HIS A 801 -0.34 -9.14 -22.82
C HIS A 801 1.12 -9.58 -22.66
N ILE A 802 1.34 -10.84 -22.31
CA ILE A 802 2.67 -11.43 -22.27
C ILE A 802 2.77 -12.41 -23.43
N ARG A 803 3.62 -12.08 -24.41
CA ARG A 803 3.80 -12.90 -25.62
C ARG A 803 4.47 -14.23 -25.27
N PRO A 804 3.79 -15.38 -25.44
CA PRO A 804 4.33 -16.69 -25.05
C PRO A 804 5.64 -17.03 -25.78
N GLU A 805 5.75 -16.65 -27.05
CA GLU A 805 6.91 -16.94 -27.91
C GLU A 805 8.19 -16.20 -27.49
N LYS A 806 8.07 -15.16 -26.66
CA LYS A 806 9.19 -14.41 -26.08
C LYS A 806 9.41 -14.70 -24.60
N CYS A 807 8.42 -15.28 -23.93
CA CYS A 807 8.45 -15.49 -22.51
C CYS A 807 9.24 -16.75 -22.15
N VAL A 808 10.32 -16.59 -21.39
CA VAL A 808 11.14 -17.70 -20.85
C VAL A 808 10.66 -18.20 -19.50
N ALA A 809 9.49 -17.78 -19.04
CA ALA A 809 8.87 -18.18 -17.77
C ALA A 809 9.76 -18.01 -16.53
N CYS A 810 10.65 -17.01 -16.51
CA CYS A 810 11.59 -16.75 -15.41
C CYS A 810 10.92 -16.35 -14.07
N GLY A 811 9.64 -15.98 -14.07
CA GLY A 811 8.87 -15.63 -12.89
C GLY A 811 9.09 -14.20 -12.35
N MET A 812 10.00 -13.40 -12.91
CA MET A 812 10.29 -12.07 -12.37
C MET A 812 9.07 -11.15 -12.37
N CYS A 813 8.32 -11.09 -13.47
CA CYS A 813 7.09 -10.29 -13.55
C CYS A 813 6.01 -10.78 -12.57
N PHE A 814 5.89 -12.10 -12.38
CA PHE A 814 4.99 -12.70 -11.41
C PHE A 814 5.34 -12.26 -9.97
N ASN A 815 6.59 -12.46 -9.55
CA ASN A 815 7.05 -12.14 -8.19
C ASN A 815 7.04 -10.63 -7.88
N ARG A 816 7.19 -9.79 -8.90
CA ARG A 816 7.26 -8.32 -8.74
C ARG A 816 5.94 -7.62 -9.03
N CYS A 817 4.91 -8.34 -9.50
CA CYS A 817 3.61 -7.73 -9.82
C CYS A 817 2.96 -7.14 -8.55
N PRO A 818 2.83 -5.81 -8.41
CA PRO A 818 2.24 -5.19 -7.24
C PRO A 818 0.73 -5.40 -7.15
N ASN A 819 0.13 -5.89 -8.23
CA ASN A 819 -1.32 -6.08 -8.34
C ASN A 819 -1.72 -7.56 -8.19
N GLY A 820 -0.75 -8.50 -8.15
CA GLY A 820 -1.03 -9.93 -8.15
C GLY A 820 -1.81 -10.40 -9.39
N ASN A 821 -1.59 -9.74 -10.53
CA ASN A 821 -2.38 -9.92 -11.74
C ASN A 821 -1.69 -10.80 -12.81
N ILE A 822 -0.63 -11.50 -12.42
CA ILE A 822 0.11 -12.40 -13.30
C ILE A 822 0.05 -13.80 -12.72
N GLU A 823 -0.26 -14.79 -13.55
CA GLU A 823 -0.18 -16.21 -13.21
C GLU A 823 0.94 -16.89 -13.96
N MET A 824 1.55 -17.87 -13.33
CA MET A 824 2.50 -18.77 -13.98
C MET A 824 1.74 -20.04 -14.40
N ILE A 825 1.73 -20.32 -15.70
CA ILE A 825 1.08 -21.51 -16.26
C ILE A 825 2.13 -22.55 -16.56
N ASN A 826 2.01 -23.71 -15.92
CA ASN A 826 2.83 -24.87 -16.21
C ASN A 826 2.15 -25.72 -17.27
N LEU A 827 2.81 -25.89 -18.42
CA LEU A 827 2.31 -26.69 -19.54
C LEU A 827 2.54 -28.20 -19.36
N GLY A 828 3.15 -28.63 -18.26
CA GLY A 828 3.42 -30.06 -17.98
C GLY A 828 4.56 -30.68 -18.78
N GLN A 829 5.19 -29.96 -19.70
CA GLN A 829 6.34 -30.44 -20.45
C GLN A 829 7.63 -30.17 -19.67
N LYS A 830 8.46 -31.19 -19.50
CA LYS A 830 9.82 -31.02 -18.92
C LYS A 830 10.75 -30.45 -19.98
N VAL A 831 11.62 -29.54 -19.60
CA VAL A 831 12.64 -28.92 -20.44
C VAL A 831 13.98 -29.64 -20.26
#